data_6fd6008588c56bacc44cb955c5369fde
#
_entry.id   6fd6008588c56bacc44cb955c5369fde
#
_cell.length_a   1.000
_cell.length_b   1.000
_cell.length_c   1.000
_cell.angle_alpha   90.00
_cell.angle_beta   90.00
_cell.angle_gamma   90.00
#
_symmetry.space_group_name_H-M   'P 1'
#
loop_
_entity.id
_entity.type
_entity.pdbx_description
1 polymer ?
#
loop_
_entity_poly.entity_id
_entity_poly.type
_entity_poly.pdbx_seq_one_letter_code
_entity_poly.pdbx_strand_id
1 'polypeptide(L)'
;MKQILHILLIALMLMGFYSCVPKTELASPDGHIKVAFTADTDGKMMYRVTVNDTLLLDNSPLGFEAKDGIDLNRGFRVVSTVFTDKDEIWTQPWGENKTNRNHYNEMAVLLKNAANVELTLRFRAFDDGVAFRYEYEVPGVDSLLITDELTAFRFHEDGTSWSIPASFETYELLYSKQKISEVENANTPFTFKTSGGVYGSIHEAALYDFPEMTLKKDGENTLKSELASWPDGIKARKENRFTTAWRTIQIAPQAVGLINSSLILNLNEPCKLDTTDWIKPIKYVGVWWGMHLGVETWKMDDRHGATTANAKKYIDFAHANNIEGVLFEGWNEGWESWGGMQSFDFTKPYADFDMDEITRYAREKNVQIIGHHETGGNIPNYERQMEKAIKWYTDKGIHILKTGYAGAFPDGHSHHGQYGVNHYQKVVETAARYRMTLDAHEPIKDTGIRRTWPNMMTREGARGMEWNAWSEGNPPSHHEMLPFTRLLGGPMDYTPGTFDILFTQTKDSPKRQKWNDQDKGNSRVNTTLAKQLANWVILYSPLQMASDMIEHYKGHPAFRFFRDFDPDCDESRALAGEPGEFVAVVRKAKQNYFLGASTNEEPRVLPVSLDFLEKGKTYKAIIYADGEKADWKTNPTEYQITEQEVTADDTLNIRM
;
A
#
# COMPACT_ATOMS: atom_id res chain seq x y z
N MET A 1 -33.92 -58.12 40.56
CA MET A 1 -33.80 -57.76 39.09
C MET A 1 -34.43 -56.40 38.77
N LYS A 2 -35.62 -56.02 39.24
CA LYS A 2 -36.22 -54.69 38.94
C LYS A 2 -35.46 -53.48 39.49
N GLN A 3 -34.81 -53.57 40.64
CA GLN A 3 -34.02 -52.48 41.24
C GLN A 3 -32.66 -52.24 40.56
N ILE A 4 -32.05 -53.28 40.00
CA ILE A 4 -30.82 -53.15 39.21
C ILE A 4 -31.05 -52.50 37.84
N LEU A 5 -32.25 -52.72 37.26
CA LEU A 5 -32.61 -52.14 35.98
C LEU A 5 -32.88 -50.62 36.10
N HIS A 6 -33.38 -50.12 37.25
CA HIS A 6 -33.61 -48.70 37.48
C HIS A 6 -32.29 -47.93 37.71
N ILE A 7 -31.32 -48.55 38.36
CA ILE A 7 -29.99 -47.95 38.57
C ILE A 7 -29.20 -47.87 37.25
N LEU A 8 -29.32 -48.87 36.40
CA LEU A 8 -28.72 -48.82 35.05
C LEU A 8 -29.36 -47.80 34.13
N LEU A 9 -30.69 -47.58 34.19
CA LEU A 9 -31.38 -46.52 33.42
C LEU A 9 -31.03 -45.10 33.93
N ILE A 10 -30.84 -44.90 35.24
CA ILE A 10 -30.41 -43.61 35.79
C ILE A 10 -28.92 -43.35 35.50
N ALA A 11 -28.06 -44.38 35.49
CA ALA A 11 -26.66 -44.24 35.08
C ALA A 11 -26.52 -43.96 33.59
N LEU A 12 -27.38 -44.48 32.70
CA LEU A 12 -27.41 -44.14 31.27
C LEU A 12 -27.98 -42.73 30.99
N MET A 13 -28.88 -42.20 31.82
CA MET A 13 -29.34 -40.81 31.69
C MET A 13 -28.35 -39.76 32.23
N LEU A 14 -27.38 -40.16 33.10
CA LEU A 14 -26.32 -39.26 33.59
C LEU A 14 -25.07 -39.23 32.67
N MET A 15 -24.96 -40.07 31.64
CA MET A 15 -23.89 -40.03 30.66
C MET A 15 -24.23 -39.16 29.42
N GLY A 16 -25.32 -38.41 29.39
CA GLY A 16 -25.90 -37.76 28.24
C GLY A 16 -25.66 -36.26 28.09
N PHE A 17 -24.86 -35.58 28.92
CA PHE A 17 -24.56 -34.16 28.72
C PHE A 17 -23.09 -33.85 29.00
N TYR A 18 -22.19 -34.49 28.30
CA TYR A 18 -20.98 -33.78 27.95
C TYR A 18 -21.37 -32.74 26.88
N SER A 19 -21.67 -31.54 27.35
CA SER A 19 -21.72 -30.37 26.45
C SER A 19 -20.35 -30.29 25.81
N CYS A 20 -20.26 -30.74 24.59
CA CYS A 20 -19.06 -30.54 23.77
C CYS A 20 -18.96 -29.03 23.60
N VAL A 21 -18.14 -28.35 24.40
CA VAL A 21 -17.85 -26.94 24.19
C VAL A 21 -17.28 -26.85 22.76
N PRO A 22 -17.91 -26.08 21.88
CA PRO A 22 -17.43 -25.99 20.51
C PRO A 22 -15.95 -25.60 20.51
N LYS A 23 -15.13 -26.33 19.77
CA LYS A 23 -13.73 -25.96 19.58
C LYS A 23 -13.71 -24.59 18.92
N THR A 24 -13.01 -23.61 19.49
CA THR A 24 -12.91 -22.23 19.03
C THR A 24 -11.44 -21.79 18.90
N GLU A 25 -10.59 -22.73 18.52
CA GLU A 25 -9.16 -22.51 18.27
C GLU A 25 -8.80 -23.01 16.86
N LEU A 26 -8.10 -22.18 16.12
CA LEU A 26 -7.63 -22.41 14.77
C LEU A 26 -6.10 -22.29 14.74
N ALA A 27 -5.42 -23.24 14.09
CA ALA A 27 -3.99 -23.18 13.84
C ALA A 27 -3.71 -22.89 12.34
N SER A 28 -2.56 -22.28 12.06
CA SER A 28 -2.00 -22.19 10.70
C SER A 28 -1.76 -23.60 10.14
N PRO A 29 -1.62 -23.74 8.81
CA PRO A 29 -1.32 -25.05 8.19
C PRO A 29 -0.05 -25.73 8.75
N ASP A 30 0.98 -24.95 9.06
CA ASP A 30 2.23 -25.44 9.69
C ASP A 30 2.13 -25.61 11.21
N GLY A 31 1.04 -25.13 11.84
CA GLY A 31 0.76 -25.25 13.26
C GLY A 31 1.46 -24.23 14.16
N HIS A 32 2.30 -23.35 13.64
CA HIS A 32 3.09 -22.40 14.43
C HIS A 32 2.30 -21.19 14.95
N ILE A 33 1.28 -20.76 14.21
CA ILE A 33 0.42 -19.62 14.57
C ILE A 33 -0.95 -20.15 14.94
N LYS A 34 -1.48 -19.73 16.11
CA LYS A 34 -2.82 -20.11 16.54
C LYS A 34 -3.64 -18.89 16.93
N VAL A 35 -4.93 -18.90 16.59
CA VAL A 35 -5.90 -17.92 17.07
C VAL A 35 -7.01 -18.65 17.81
N ALA A 36 -7.34 -18.19 19.01
CA ALA A 36 -8.44 -18.71 19.79
C ALA A 36 -9.48 -17.62 20.03
N PHE A 37 -10.75 -17.98 19.85
CA PHE A 37 -11.90 -17.13 20.10
C PHE A 37 -12.57 -17.54 21.41
N THR A 38 -13.08 -16.57 22.19
CA THR A 38 -13.88 -16.80 23.37
C THR A 38 -15.03 -15.79 23.47
N ALA A 39 -16.15 -16.19 24.06
CA ALA A 39 -17.18 -15.28 24.53
C ALA A 39 -17.35 -15.48 26.05
N ASP A 40 -17.39 -14.39 26.82
CA ASP A 40 -17.58 -14.44 28.24
C ASP A 40 -19.06 -14.72 28.62
N THR A 41 -19.36 -14.73 29.92
CA THR A 41 -20.71 -14.97 30.44
C THR A 41 -21.73 -13.91 30.00
N ASP A 42 -21.28 -12.70 29.77
CA ASP A 42 -22.08 -11.58 29.24
C ASP A 42 -22.16 -11.57 27.70
N GLY A 43 -21.53 -12.54 27.05
CA GLY A 43 -21.45 -12.67 25.61
C GLY A 43 -20.56 -11.61 24.94
N LYS A 44 -19.59 -11.06 25.67
CA LYS A 44 -18.54 -10.21 25.09
C LYS A 44 -17.51 -11.09 24.39
N MET A 45 -17.17 -10.72 23.20
CA MET A 45 -16.29 -11.46 22.30
C MET A 45 -14.83 -11.03 22.48
N MET A 46 -13.94 -12.01 22.49
CA MET A 46 -12.50 -11.79 22.59
C MET A 46 -11.75 -12.81 21.72
N TYR A 47 -10.55 -12.45 21.32
CA TYR A 47 -9.60 -13.37 20.68
C TYR A 47 -8.22 -13.23 21.28
N ARG A 48 -7.38 -14.25 21.08
CA ARG A 48 -5.96 -14.24 21.44
C ARG A 48 -5.15 -14.89 20.32
N VAL A 49 -3.89 -14.50 20.19
CA VAL A 49 -2.97 -15.06 19.20
C VAL A 49 -1.72 -15.58 19.88
N THR A 50 -1.28 -16.79 19.52
CA THR A 50 -0.01 -17.38 19.94
C THR A 50 0.88 -17.69 18.74
N VAL A 51 2.18 -17.58 18.94
CA VAL A 51 3.22 -17.94 17.96
C VAL A 51 4.19 -18.90 18.66
N ASN A 52 4.38 -20.11 18.12
CA ASN A 52 5.18 -21.17 18.78
C ASN A 52 4.80 -21.38 20.24
N ASP A 53 3.49 -21.46 20.50
CA ASP A 53 2.88 -21.62 21.85
C ASP A 53 3.16 -20.46 22.83
N THR A 54 3.77 -19.35 22.40
CA THR A 54 3.97 -18.13 23.18
C THR A 54 2.89 -17.10 22.82
N LEU A 55 2.32 -16.42 23.82
CA LEU A 55 1.34 -15.37 23.57
C LEU A 55 1.97 -14.19 22.84
N LEU A 56 1.37 -13.81 21.71
CA LEU A 56 1.62 -12.56 21.01
C LEU A 56 0.61 -11.49 21.43
N LEU A 57 -0.68 -11.85 21.37
CA LEU A 57 -1.78 -11.02 21.84
C LEU A 57 -2.57 -11.75 22.92
N ASP A 58 -2.79 -11.08 24.04
CA ASP A 58 -3.72 -11.49 25.10
C ASP A 58 -5.17 -11.37 24.65
N ASN A 59 -6.12 -11.78 25.50
CA ASN A 59 -7.54 -11.66 25.22
C ASN A 59 -7.91 -10.22 24.82
N SER A 60 -8.07 -10.02 23.54
CA SER A 60 -8.32 -8.75 22.87
C SER A 60 -9.79 -8.62 22.52
N PRO A 61 -10.48 -7.52 22.88
CA PRO A 61 -11.88 -7.30 22.58
C PRO A 61 -12.21 -7.32 21.09
N LEU A 62 -13.46 -7.69 20.78
CA LEU A 62 -14.06 -7.68 19.45
C LEU A 62 -15.47 -7.07 19.51
N GLY A 63 -15.94 -6.52 18.38
CA GLY A 63 -17.33 -6.06 18.20
C GLY A 63 -17.44 -4.62 17.74
N PHE A 64 -18.68 -4.17 17.66
CA PHE A 64 -19.03 -2.81 17.27
C PHE A 64 -20.05 -2.21 18.22
N GLU A 65 -20.12 -0.89 18.26
CA GLU A 65 -21.23 -0.15 18.81
C GLU A 65 -22.08 0.44 17.70
N ALA A 66 -23.38 0.42 17.89
CA ALA A 66 -24.34 1.00 16.95
C ALA A 66 -25.25 1.99 17.68
N LYS A 67 -25.78 2.96 16.91
CA LYS A 67 -26.79 3.89 17.40
C LYS A 67 -28.11 3.14 17.69
N ASP A 68 -28.97 3.79 18.44
CA ASP A 68 -30.36 3.34 18.70
C ASP A 68 -30.50 2.03 19.50
N GLY A 69 -29.46 1.69 20.30
CA GLY A 69 -29.53 0.60 21.26
C GLY A 69 -29.45 -0.80 20.65
N ILE A 70 -28.92 -0.92 19.42
CA ILE A 70 -28.68 -2.22 18.79
C ILE A 70 -27.38 -2.80 19.33
N ASP A 71 -27.47 -3.96 20.02
CA ASP A 71 -26.31 -4.65 20.56
C ASP A 71 -25.55 -5.44 19.48
N LEU A 72 -24.36 -4.98 19.12
CA LEU A 72 -23.42 -5.64 18.21
C LEU A 72 -22.18 -6.22 18.91
N ASN A 73 -22.12 -6.15 20.26
CA ASN A 73 -20.93 -6.56 21.00
C ASN A 73 -21.24 -7.40 22.28
N ARG A 74 -22.51 -7.56 22.66
CA ARG A 74 -22.93 -8.22 23.91
C ARG A 74 -24.03 -9.25 23.69
N GLY A 75 -24.19 -10.13 24.68
CA GLY A 75 -25.25 -11.14 24.69
C GLY A 75 -25.07 -12.25 23.66
N PHE A 76 -23.94 -12.30 22.97
CA PHE A 76 -23.68 -13.30 21.95
C PHE A 76 -23.37 -14.67 22.56
N ARG A 77 -23.93 -15.72 21.96
CA ARG A 77 -23.63 -17.11 22.26
C ARG A 77 -23.25 -17.83 20.99
N VAL A 78 -22.26 -18.70 21.09
CA VAL A 78 -21.84 -19.56 19.97
C VAL A 78 -22.97 -20.53 19.64
N VAL A 79 -23.42 -20.49 18.41
CA VAL A 79 -24.42 -21.41 17.84
C VAL A 79 -23.73 -22.62 17.21
N SER A 80 -22.71 -22.35 16.39
CA SER A 80 -21.91 -23.38 15.72
C SER A 80 -20.53 -22.84 15.33
N THR A 81 -19.61 -23.77 15.10
CA THR A 81 -18.29 -23.47 14.56
C THR A 81 -18.02 -24.41 13.41
N VAL A 82 -17.62 -23.85 12.26
CA VAL A 82 -17.28 -24.59 11.05
C VAL A 82 -15.81 -24.37 10.73
N PHE A 83 -15.09 -25.45 10.45
CA PHE A 83 -13.69 -25.42 10.02
C PHE A 83 -13.59 -25.82 8.57
N THR A 84 -12.80 -25.09 7.81
CA THR A 84 -12.43 -25.39 6.42
C THR A 84 -10.95 -25.08 6.21
N ASP A 85 -10.39 -25.55 5.13
CA ASP A 85 -9.04 -25.24 4.69
C ASP A 85 -9.03 -24.89 3.21
N LYS A 86 -7.98 -24.23 2.79
CA LYS A 86 -7.73 -23.93 1.38
C LYS A 86 -6.25 -23.99 1.08
N ASP A 87 -5.93 -24.62 -0.06
CA ASP A 87 -4.60 -24.59 -0.66
C ASP A 87 -4.76 -24.48 -2.17
N GLU A 88 -4.48 -23.30 -2.70
CA GLU A 88 -4.57 -23.03 -4.14
C GLU A 88 -3.38 -22.18 -4.60
N ILE A 89 -2.99 -22.38 -5.86
CA ILE A 89 -2.07 -21.49 -6.57
C ILE A 89 -2.90 -20.64 -7.52
N TRP A 90 -2.71 -19.33 -7.49
CA TRP A 90 -3.36 -18.38 -8.39
C TRP A 90 -2.35 -17.45 -9.03
N THR A 91 -2.71 -16.88 -10.16
CA THR A 91 -1.86 -15.96 -10.92
C THR A 91 -2.52 -14.60 -11.08
N GLN A 92 -1.69 -13.56 -11.21
CA GLN A 92 -2.11 -12.19 -11.49
C GLN A 92 -1.35 -11.63 -12.70
N PRO A 93 -1.90 -10.62 -13.40
CA PRO A 93 -1.26 -10.09 -14.61
C PRO A 93 0.06 -9.36 -14.34
N TRP A 94 0.22 -8.83 -13.13
CA TRP A 94 1.40 -8.11 -12.64
C TRP A 94 1.44 -8.17 -11.12
N GLY A 95 2.56 -7.81 -10.52
CA GLY A 95 2.76 -7.76 -9.05
C GLY A 95 4.20 -8.10 -8.70
N GLU A 96 4.50 -8.10 -7.43
CA GLU A 96 5.79 -8.56 -6.91
C GLU A 96 6.04 -10.01 -7.29
N ASN A 97 4.98 -10.82 -7.27
CA ASN A 97 4.97 -12.20 -7.73
C ASN A 97 3.76 -12.41 -8.64
N LYS A 98 3.96 -12.93 -9.85
CA LYS A 98 2.86 -13.31 -10.75
C LYS A 98 2.12 -14.56 -10.28
N THR A 99 2.78 -15.42 -9.53
CA THR A 99 2.22 -16.65 -8.98
C THR A 99 2.23 -16.57 -7.46
N ASN A 100 1.08 -16.79 -6.85
CA ASN A 100 0.89 -16.73 -5.41
C ASN A 100 0.23 -18.01 -4.91
N ARG A 101 0.65 -18.50 -3.74
CA ARG A 101 -0.04 -19.58 -3.02
C ARG A 101 -0.99 -18.96 -2.01
N ASN A 102 -2.23 -19.43 -1.97
CA ASN A 102 -3.24 -19.07 -0.99
C ASN A 102 -3.51 -20.31 -0.13
N HIS A 103 -2.82 -20.42 1.01
CA HIS A 103 -2.85 -21.59 1.88
C HIS A 103 -3.20 -21.14 3.31
N TYR A 104 -4.38 -21.55 3.77
CA TYR A 104 -4.86 -21.21 5.11
C TYR A 104 -5.83 -22.25 5.67
N ASN A 105 -5.97 -22.26 6.98
CA ASN A 105 -7.10 -22.86 7.68
C ASN A 105 -8.09 -21.74 8.06
N GLU A 106 -9.39 -22.04 8.01
CA GLU A 106 -10.46 -21.10 8.33
C GLU A 106 -11.37 -21.66 9.45
N MET A 107 -11.78 -20.77 10.35
CA MET A 107 -12.78 -21.03 11.37
C MET A 107 -13.88 -19.96 11.27
N ALA A 108 -15.11 -20.39 10.99
CA ALA A 108 -16.30 -19.53 11.01
C ALA A 108 -17.11 -19.82 12.27
N VAL A 109 -17.19 -18.86 13.17
CA VAL A 109 -17.97 -18.94 14.40
C VAL A 109 -19.28 -18.21 14.21
N LEU A 110 -20.38 -18.95 14.14
CA LEU A 110 -21.72 -18.37 14.12
C LEU A 110 -22.18 -18.06 15.54
N LEU A 111 -22.52 -16.81 15.77
CA LEU A 111 -23.00 -16.28 17.05
C LEU A 111 -24.37 -15.68 16.90
N LYS A 112 -25.16 -15.72 17.97
CA LYS A 112 -26.48 -15.11 18.02
C LYS A 112 -26.75 -14.52 19.40
N ASN A 113 -27.40 -13.36 19.46
CA ASN A 113 -27.85 -12.73 20.70
C ASN A 113 -29.37 -12.83 20.88
N ALA A 114 -29.86 -12.34 22.03
CA ALA A 114 -31.29 -12.41 22.38
C ALA A 114 -32.19 -11.58 21.45
N ALA A 115 -31.66 -10.56 20.77
CA ALA A 115 -32.35 -9.75 19.75
C ALA A 115 -32.36 -10.41 18.37
N ASN A 116 -31.89 -11.66 18.25
CA ASN A 116 -31.71 -12.39 17.00
C ASN A 116 -30.71 -11.75 16.03
N VAL A 117 -29.84 -10.87 16.48
CA VAL A 117 -28.68 -10.44 15.68
C VAL A 117 -27.78 -11.66 15.46
N GLU A 118 -27.49 -11.95 14.20
CA GLU A 118 -26.53 -12.99 13.81
C GLU A 118 -25.20 -12.36 13.42
N LEU A 119 -24.13 -12.96 13.90
CA LEU A 119 -22.76 -12.61 13.55
C LEU A 119 -21.99 -13.87 13.18
N THR A 120 -21.48 -13.93 11.98
CA THR A 120 -20.41 -14.87 11.65
C THR A 120 -19.06 -14.15 11.82
N LEU A 121 -18.30 -14.56 12.81
CA LEU A 121 -16.93 -14.11 12.98
C LEU A 121 -16.01 -15.11 12.29
N ARG A 122 -15.36 -14.67 11.22
CA ARG A 122 -14.54 -15.50 10.35
C ARG A 122 -13.07 -15.25 10.61
N PHE A 123 -12.34 -16.29 11.00
CA PHE A 123 -10.89 -16.28 11.19
C PHE A 123 -10.21 -17.08 10.10
N ARG A 124 -9.09 -16.57 9.59
CA ARG A 124 -8.14 -17.31 8.73
C ARG A 124 -6.77 -17.29 9.38
N ALA A 125 -6.13 -18.44 9.46
CA ALA A 125 -4.76 -18.59 9.91
C ALA A 125 -3.90 -19.07 8.75
N PHE A 126 -2.91 -18.28 8.38
CA PHE A 126 -1.88 -18.54 7.38
C PHE A 126 -0.54 -18.84 8.09
N ASP A 127 0.44 -19.37 7.39
CA ASP A 127 1.79 -19.60 7.95
C ASP A 127 2.54 -18.27 8.20
N ASP A 128 2.05 -17.16 7.63
CA ASP A 128 2.59 -15.80 7.75
C ASP A 128 1.64 -14.81 8.48
N GLY A 129 0.62 -15.31 9.19
CA GLY A 129 -0.25 -14.47 10.00
C GLY A 129 -1.68 -14.94 10.17
N VAL A 130 -2.48 -14.08 10.80
CA VAL A 130 -3.91 -14.29 11.00
C VAL A 130 -4.73 -13.10 10.52
N ALA A 131 -5.96 -13.39 10.13
CA ALA A 131 -6.93 -12.35 9.79
C ALA A 131 -8.32 -12.74 10.30
N PHE A 132 -9.14 -11.73 10.58
CA PHE A 132 -10.55 -11.95 10.90
C PHE A 132 -11.41 -10.81 10.36
N ARG A 133 -12.71 -11.13 10.15
CA ARG A 133 -13.72 -10.13 9.75
C ARG A 133 -15.06 -10.48 10.34
N TYR A 134 -15.94 -9.50 10.36
CA TYR A 134 -17.30 -9.59 10.86
C TYR A 134 -18.28 -9.65 9.69
N GLU A 135 -19.24 -10.57 9.77
CA GLU A 135 -20.35 -10.72 8.82
C GLU A 135 -21.64 -10.67 9.65
N TYR A 136 -22.31 -9.51 9.69
CA TYR A 136 -23.51 -9.28 10.49
C TYR A 136 -24.80 -9.44 9.67
N GLU A 137 -25.84 -9.96 10.34
CA GLU A 137 -27.23 -9.88 9.92
C GLU A 137 -28.06 -9.36 11.10
N VAL A 138 -28.67 -8.17 10.96
CA VAL A 138 -29.42 -7.46 11.99
C VAL A 138 -30.89 -7.40 11.61
N PRO A 139 -31.76 -8.24 12.18
CA PRO A 139 -33.16 -8.30 11.78
C PRO A 139 -33.94 -7.06 12.25
N GLY A 140 -34.96 -6.69 11.49
CA GLY A 140 -35.92 -5.66 11.88
C GLY A 140 -35.45 -4.22 11.66
N VAL A 141 -34.31 -4.03 10.99
CA VAL A 141 -33.81 -2.71 10.58
C VAL A 141 -33.43 -2.71 9.10
N ASP A 142 -33.64 -1.60 8.42
CA ASP A 142 -33.22 -1.43 7.02
C ASP A 142 -31.82 -0.81 6.93
N SER A 143 -31.43 -0.02 7.93
CA SER A 143 -30.15 0.65 7.98
C SER A 143 -29.56 0.60 9.40
N LEU A 144 -28.23 0.64 9.47
CA LEU A 144 -27.46 0.56 10.70
C LEU A 144 -26.42 1.69 10.72
N LEU A 145 -26.32 2.37 11.86
CA LEU A 145 -25.36 3.44 12.09
C LEU A 145 -24.30 2.96 13.09
N ILE A 146 -23.12 2.59 12.59
CA ILE A 146 -21.98 2.19 13.42
C ILE A 146 -21.35 3.42 14.05
N THR A 147 -21.18 3.41 15.37
CA THR A 147 -20.63 4.53 16.14
C THR A 147 -19.22 4.28 16.63
N ASP A 148 -18.82 3.02 16.82
CA ASP A 148 -17.47 2.64 17.24
C ASP A 148 -17.13 1.19 16.85
N GLU A 149 -15.84 0.90 16.72
CA GLU A 149 -15.29 -0.45 16.59
C GLU A 149 -14.48 -0.79 17.85
N LEU A 150 -14.82 -1.88 18.52
CA LEU A 150 -14.21 -2.30 19.77
C LEU A 150 -13.01 -3.22 19.56
N THR A 151 -12.69 -3.58 18.32
CA THR A 151 -11.53 -4.42 18.01
C THR A 151 -10.27 -3.83 18.59
N ALA A 152 -9.58 -4.60 19.42
CA ALA A 152 -8.32 -4.19 20.01
C ALA A 152 -7.21 -5.24 19.78
N PHE A 153 -6.00 -4.81 19.99
CA PHE A 153 -4.76 -5.58 19.88
C PHE A 153 -4.00 -5.40 21.18
N ARG A 154 -4.19 -6.33 22.13
CA ARG A 154 -3.55 -6.31 23.45
C ARG A 154 -2.27 -7.11 23.37
N PHE A 155 -1.13 -6.45 23.22
CA PHE A 155 0.17 -7.11 23.22
C PHE A 155 0.48 -7.71 24.57
N HIS A 156 0.92 -8.97 24.58
CA HIS A 156 1.31 -9.69 25.79
C HIS A 156 2.54 -9.06 26.45
N GLU A 157 3.47 -8.57 25.65
CA GLU A 157 4.67 -7.87 26.08
C GLU A 157 4.88 -6.60 25.28
N ASP A 158 5.61 -5.64 25.82
CA ASP A 158 6.03 -4.45 25.08
C ASP A 158 7.03 -4.84 23.99
N GLY A 159 7.28 -3.91 23.07
CA GLY A 159 8.20 -4.11 21.98
C GLY A 159 8.54 -2.80 21.30
N THR A 160 9.15 -2.90 20.15
CA THR A 160 9.44 -1.73 19.28
C THR A 160 8.39 -1.66 18.17
N SER A 161 7.98 -0.45 17.81
CA SER A 161 7.09 -0.20 16.67
C SER A 161 7.67 0.82 15.70
N TRP A 162 7.19 0.74 14.47
CA TRP A 162 7.46 1.69 13.38
C TRP A 162 6.13 2.10 12.76
N SER A 163 5.78 3.37 12.90
CA SER A 163 4.50 3.89 12.44
C SER A 163 4.55 5.39 12.18
N ILE A 164 3.55 5.88 11.46
CA ILE A 164 3.22 7.31 11.37
C ILE A 164 2.03 7.61 12.30
N PRO A 165 1.89 8.84 12.80
CA PRO A 165 0.71 9.28 13.55
C PRO A 165 -0.58 9.02 12.76
N ALA A 166 -1.68 8.74 13.46
CA ALA A 166 -2.98 8.57 12.82
C ALA A 166 -3.44 9.88 12.18
N SER A 167 -3.92 9.76 10.95
CA SER A 167 -4.56 10.84 10.21
C SER A 167 -5.64 10.25 9.31
N PHE A 168 -6.78 10.93 9.22
CA PHE A 168 -7.86 10.55 8.30
C PHE A 168 -7.81 11.31 6.98
N GLU A 169 -6.74 12.12 6.79
CA GLU A 169 -6.59 13.01 5.62
C GLU A 169 -5.35 12.69 4.79
N THR A 170 -4.27 12.17 5.41
CA THR A 170 -2.99 11.94 4.72
C THR A 170 -2.16 10.85 5.38
N TYR A 171 -1.32 10.20 4.59
CA TYR A 171 -0.26 9.28 5.03
C TYR A 171 1.15 9.87 4.83
N GLU A 172 1.27 11.10 4.36
CA GLU A 172 2.54 11.72 3.98
C GLU A 172 3.33 12.27 5.18
N LEU A 173 3.49 11.42 6.18
CA LEU A 173 4.16 11.72 7.44
C LEU A 173 5.46 10.90 7.55
N LEU A 174 6.39 11.39 8.38
CA LEU A 174 7.62 10.66 8.68
C LEU A 174 7.34 9.58 9.75
N TYR A 175 7.93 8.42 9.54
CA TYR A 175 7.86 7.31 10.48
C TYR A 175 8.67 7.59 11.74
N SER A 176 8.17 7.12 12.88
CA SER A 176 8.86 7.08 14.15
C SER A 176 9.12 5.64 14.60
N LYS A 177 10.27 5.44 15.28
CA LYS A 177 10.62 4.20 15.99
C LYS A 177 10.43 4.46 17.48
N GLN A 178 9.50 3.74 18.13
CA GLN A 178 9.17 3.93 19.55
C GLN A 178 8.68 2.63 20.16
N LYS A 179 8.53 2.58 21.47
CA LYS A 179 7.90 1.43 22.13
C LYS A 179 6.42 1.35 21.80
N ILE A 180 5.86 0.13 21.77
CA ILE A 180 4.41 -0.07 21.56
C ILE A 180 3.62 0.66 22.64
N SER A 181 4.07 0.59 23.92
CA SER A 181 3.45 1.27 25.06
C SER A 181 3.47 2.82 24.96
N GLU A 182 4.33 3.39 24.14
CA GLU A 182 4.46 4.85 23.93
C GLU A 182 3.60 5.37 22.77
N VAL A 183 3.01 4.47 21.96
CA VAL A 183 2.17 4.84 20.82
C VAL A 183 0.83 5.39 21.29
N GLU A 184 0.56 6.66 21.09
CA GLU A 184 -0.74 7.26 21.41
C GLU A 184 -1.78 7.00 20.30
N ASN A 185 -1.33 7.06 19.05
CA ASN A 185 -2.13 6.71 17.88
C ASN A 185 -1.21 6.37 16.69
N ALA A 186 -1.71 5.61 15.72
CA ALA A 186 -0.96 5.26 14.53
C ALA A 186 -1.87 4.97 13.34
N ASN A 187 -1.40 5.27 12.13
CA ASN A 187 -1.94 4.70 10.90
C ASN A 187 -1.49 3.24 10.74
N THR A 188 -2.21 2.49 9.94
CA THR A 188 -1.81 1.15 9.51
C THR A 188 -1.36 1.15 8.05
N PRO A 189 -0.39 0.31 7.64
CA PRO A 189 0.25 -0.79 8.39
C PRO A 189 1.05 -0.31 9.61
N PHE A 190 0.79 -0.93 10.76
CA PHE A 190 1.50 -0.69 12.01
C PHE A 190 2.49 -1.84 12.22
N THR A 191 3.75 -1.60 12.00
CA THR A 191 4.79 -2.62 12.10
C THR A 191 5.42 -2.63 13.47
N PHE A 192 5.67 -3.82 14.01
CA PHE A 192 6.22 -4.00 15.35
C PHE A 192 7.20 -5.18 15.42
N LYS A 193 8.00 -5.19 16.47
CA LYS A 193 8.86 -6.31 16.91
C LYS A 193 8.67 -6.49 18.41
N THR A 194 8.26 -7.67 18.84
CA THR A 194 8.15 -7.99 20.27
C THR A 194 9.51 -8.10 20.92
N SER A 195 9.58 -8.05 22.25
CA SER A 195 10.81 -8.32 23.02
C SER A 195 11.32 -9.74 22.79
N GLY A 196 10.43 -10.69 22.50
CA GLY A 196 10.76 -12.06 22.09
C GLY A 196 11.30 -12.20 20.67
N GLY A 197 11.37 -11.10 19.88
CA GLY A 197 11.97 -11.08 18.56
C GLY A 197 11.03 -11.41 17.39
N VAL A 198 9.74 -11.58 17.63
CA VAL A 198 8.72 -11.79 16.60
C VAL A 198 8.39 -10.45 15.93
N TYR A 199 8.48 -10.39 14.61
CA TYR A 199 8.01 -9.26 13.82
C TYR A 199 6.55 -9.44 13.45
N GLY A 200 5.81 -8.35 13.38
CA GLY A 200 4.44 -8.36 12.87
C GLY A 200 4.01 -7.01 12.30
N SER A 201 2.87 -7.03 11.62
CA SER A 201 2.24 -5.82 11.13
C SER A 201 0.72 -5.93 11.24
N ILE A 202 0.10 -4.95 11.92
CA ILE A 202 -1.35 -4.81 11.97
C ILE A 202 -1.79 -3.96 10.80
N HIS A 203 -2.74 -4.49 10.03
CA HIS A 203 -3.30 -3.80 8.87
C HIS A 203 -4.74 -4.26 8.61
N GLU A 204 -5.28 -3.89 7.47
CA GLU A 204 -6.56 -4.34 6.97
C GLU A 204 -6.47 -4.78 5.52
N ALA A 205 -7.37 -5.66 5.09
CA ALA A 205 -7.45 -6.11 3.71
C ALA A 205 -8.89 -6.08 3.20
N ALA A 206 -9.03 -5.94 1.87
CA ALA A 206 -10.33 -5.88 1.19
C ALA A 206 -11.26 -4.81 1.79
N LEU A 207 -10.78 -3.57 1.83
CA LEU A 207 -11.54 -2.42 2.32
C LEU A 207 -12.53 -1.94 1.25
N TYR A 208 -13.81 -2.24 1.47
CA TYR A 208 -14.93 -1.84 0.62
C TYR A 208 -16.07 -1.30 1.47
N ASP A 209 -16.64 -0.16 1.07
CA ASP A 209 -17.81 0.45 1.70
C ASP A 209 -17.73 0.49 3.24
N PHE A 210 -16.55 0.80 3.76
CA PHE A 210 -16.25 0.91 5.17
C PHE A 210 -15.14 1.96 5.36
N PRO A 211 -15.06 2.69 6.51
CA PRO A 211 -13.96 3.61 6.75
C PRO A 211 -12.66 2.87 7.05
N GLU A 212 -11.52 3.54 6.86
CA GLU A 212 -10.24 2.99 7.26
C GLU A 212 -10.15 2.76 8.77
N MET A 213 -9.30 1.81 9.15
CA MET A 213 -8.86 1.59 10.51
C MET A 213 -7.53 2.30 10.77
N THR A 214 -7.49 3.21 11.75
CA THR A 214 -6.28 3.61 12.47
C THR A 214 -6.25 2.91 13.83
N LEU A 215 -5.19 3.10 14.59
CA LEU A 215 -5.01 2.55 15.93
C LEU A 215 -4.90 3.69 16.95
N LYS A 216 -5.49 3.51 18.12
CA LYS A 216 -5.45 4.43 19.26
C LYS A 216 -5.16 3.67 20.54
N LYS A 217 -4.38 4.28 21.41
CA LYS A 217 -4.07 3.71 22.72
C LYS A 217 -5.32 3.47 23.58
N ASP A 218 -5.44 2.28 24.12
CA ASP A 218 -6.54 1.85 24.99
C ASP A 218 -6.04 1.07 26.23
N GLY A 219 -4.83 1.34 26.68
CA GLY A 219 -4.15 0.70 27.79
C GLY A 219 -2.64 0.71 27.60
N GLU A 220 -1.90 0.13 28.54
CA GLU A 220 -0.43 0.18 28.55
C GLU A 220 0.18 -0.45 27.29
N ASN A 221 -0.26 -1.65 26.91
CA ASN A 221 0.18 -2.39 25.71
C ASN A 221 -1.01 -2.72 24.81
N THR A 222 -2.02 -1.85 24.77
CA THR A 222 -3.24 -2.09 24.00
C THR A 222 -3.49 -0.96 23.03
N LEU A 223 -3.64 -1.33 21.77
CA LEU A 223 -4.08 -0.43 20.70
C LEU A 223 -5.46 -0.90 20.22
N LYS A 224 -6.40 0.04 20.14
CA LYS A 224 -7.78 -0.19 19.69
C LYS A 224 -7.96 0.42 18.28
N SER A 225 -8.80 -0.21 17.48
CA SER A 225 -9.29 0.36 16.23
C SER A 225 -9.95 1.72 16.46
N GLU A 226 -9.58 2.70 15.67
CA GLU A 226 -10.25 4.00 15.57
C GLU A 226 -10.60 4.25 14.11
N LEU A 227 -11.88 4.37 13.80
CA LEU A 227 -12.38 4.53 12.45
C LEU A 227 -12.56 6.01 12.09
N ALA A 228 -12.27 6.36 10.83
CA ALA A 228 -12.65 7.66 10.28
C ALA A 228 -14.17 7.83 10.30
N SER A 229 -14.65 9.01 10.68
CA SER A 229 -16.09 9.26 10.80
C SER A 229 -16.66 10.12 9.67
N TRP A 230 -17.96 10.01 9.48
CA TRP A 230 -18.75 11.01 8.78
C TRP A 230 -18.77 12.31 9.58
N PRO A 231 -19.15 13.45 8.96
CA PRO A 231 -19.21 14.76 9.66
C PRO A 231 -20.13 14.78 10.88
N ASP A 232 -21.12 13.91 10.94
CA ASP A 232 -22.04 13.75 12.08
C ASP A 232 -21.55 12.77 13.17
N GLY A 233 -20.30 12.30 13.06
CA GLY A 233 -19.67 11.41 14.03
C GLY A 233 -19.97 9.92 13.83
N ILE A 234 -20.86 9.53 12.90
CA ILE A 234 -21.10 8.13 12.55
C ILE A 234 -19.86 7.58 11.84
N LYS A 235 -19.41 6.39 12.25
CA LYS A 235 -18.24 5.74 11.65
C LYS A 235 -18.59 5.09 10.31
N ALA A 236 -19.64 4.28 10.28
CA ALA A 236 -20.11 3.65 9.06
C ALA A 236 -21.64 3.59 8.99
N ARG A 237 -22.17 3.71 7.77
CA ARG A 237 -23.59 3.55 7.44
C ARG A 237 -23.73 2.26 6.66
N LYS A 238 -24.50 1.31 7.20
CA LYS A 238 -24.63 -0.03 6.60
C LYS A 238 -26.10 -0.41 6.45
N GLU A 239 -26.36 -1.35 5.58
CA GLU A 239 -27.62 -2.07 5.52
C GLU A 239 -27.68 -3.12 6.65
N ASN A 240 -28.82 -3.76 6.84
CA ASN A 240 -29.02 -4.79 7.86
C ASN A 240 -28.12 -6.03 7.69
N ARG A 241 -27.55 -6.25 6.51
CA ARG A 241 -26.51 -7.24 6.23
C ARG A 241 -25.27 -6.54 5.75
N PHE A 242 -24.15 -6.79 6.41
CA PHE A 242 -22.88 -6.21 5.99
C PHE A 242 -21.68 -7.07 6.39
N THR A 243 -20.60 -6.89 5.66
CA THR A 243 -19.29 -7.48 5.92
C THR A 243 -18.29 -6.36 6.08
N THR A 244 -17.38 -6.47 7.04
CA THR A 244 -16.29 -5.50 7.24
C THR A 244 -15.08 -5.85 6.39
N ALA A 245 -14.11 -4.95 6.30
CA ALA A 245 -12.74 -5.29 5.89
C ALA A 245 -12.16 -6.34 6.86
N TRP A 246 -11.18 -7.11 6.37
CA TRP A 246 -10.38 -7.99 7.23
C TRP A 246 -9.48 -7.15 8.14
N ARG A 247 -9.41 -7.52 9.41
CA ARG A 247 -8.36 -7.07 10.34
C ARG A 247 -7.25 -8.09 10.27
N THR A 248 -6.02 -7.66 10.01
CA THR A 248 -4.91 -8.55 9.71
C THR A 248 -3.75 -8.35 10.68
N ILE A 249 -3.06 -9.43 10.99
CA ILE A 249 -1.83 -9.46 11.77
C ILE A 249 -0.85 -10.34 10.99
N GLN A 250 0.02 -9.71 10.18
CA GLN A 250 1.14 -10.43 9.59
C GLN A 250 2.15 -10.76 10.67
N ILE A 251 2.78 -11.92 10.58
CA ILE A 251 3.71 -12.46 11.59
C ILE A 251 4.88 -13.11 10.89
N ALA A 252 6.09 -12.79 11.31
CA ALA A 252 7.31 -13.38 10.75
C ALA A 252 8.43 -13.46 11.81
N PRO A 253 9.34 -14.45 11.70
CA PRO A 253 10.52 -14.55 12.56
C PRO A 253 11.60 -13.52 12.22
N GLN A 254 11.55 -12.94 11.03
CA GLN A 254 12.47 -11.91 10.53
C GLN A 254 11.70 -10.82 9.80
N ALA A 255 12.18 -9.59 9.82
CA ALA A 255 11.51 -8.45 9.20
C ALA A 255 11.18 -8.66 7.71
N VAL A 256 12.11 -9.25 6.94
CA VAL A 256 11.92 -9.54 5.50
C VAL A 256 10.76 -10.51 5.22
N GLY A 257 10.36 -11.32 6.20
CA GLY A 257 9.20 -12.19 6.09
C GLY A 257 7.90 -11.40 5.90
N LEU A 258 7.81 -10.20 6.45
CA LEU A 258 6.66 -9.30 6.25
C LEU A 258 6.58 -8.84 4.78
N ILE A 259 7.72 -8.47 4.18
CA ILE A 259 7.78 -8.04 2.76
C ILE A 259 7.41 -9.20 1.83
N ASN A 260 7.85 -10.42 2.16
CA ASN A 260 7.62 -11.62 1.34
C ASN A 260 6.22 -12.23 1.52
N SER A 261 5.39 -11.69 2.42
CA SER A 261 4.04 -12.18 2.68
C SER A 261 3.07 -11.82 1.56
N SER A 262 2.20 -12.75 1.20
CA SER A 262 1.06 -12.51 0.31
C SER A 262 -0.30 -12.47 1.03
N LEU A 263 -0.30 -12.44 2.36
CA LEU A 263 -1.51 -12.52 3.19
C LEU A 263 -2.55 -11.47 2.79
N ILE A 264 -2.15 -10.21 2.64
CA ILE A 264 -3.07 -9.10 2.29
C ILE A 264 -3.76 -9.35 0.93
N LEU A 265 -3.01 -9.81 -0.08
CA LEU A 265 -3.59 -10.17 -1.37
C LEU A 265 -4.54 -11.37 -1.25
N ASN A 266 -4.15 -12.41 -0.53
CA ASN A 266 -4.90 -13.65 -0.38
C ASN A 266 -6.26 -13.48 0.31
N LEU A 267 -6.44 -12.40 1.06
CA LEU A 267 -7.71 -12.03 1.70
C LEU A 267 -8.70 -11.32 0.78
N ASN A 268 -8.27 -10.91 -0.40
CA ASN A 268 -9.13 -10.28 -1.40
C ASN A 268 -9.77 -11.33 -2.31
N GLU A 269 -10.92 -10.98 -2.90
CA GLU A 269 -11.61 -11.85 -3.84
C GLU A 269 -10.83 -11.99 -5.16
N PRO A 270 -11.04 -13.08 -5.91
CA PRO A 270 -10.46 -13.24 -7.23
C PRO A 270 -10.77 -12.09 -8.18
N CYS A 271 -9.96 -11.95 -9.23
CA CYS A 271 -10.12 -10.94 -10.26
C CYS A 271 -11.54 -10.93 -10.84
N LYS A 272 -12.14 -9.73 -10.92
CA LYS A 272 -13.48 -9.50 -11.47
C LYS A 272 -13.47 -9.03 -12.93
N LEU A 273 -12.30 -8.82 -13.52
CA LEU A 273 -12.19 -8.37 -14.90
C LEU A 273 -12.31 -9.58 -15.86
N ASP A 274 -13.04 -9.40 -16.95
CA ASP A 274 -13.20 -10.44 -17.98
C ASP A 274 -11.86 -10.77 -18.66
N THR A 275 -11.01 -9.75 -18.90
CA THR A 275 -9.66 -9.88 -19.45
C THR A 275 -8.70 -8.92 -18.77
N THR A 276 -7.41 -9.29 -18.73
CA THR A 276 -6.34 -8.50 -18.12
C THR A 276 -5.15 -8.26 -19.05
N ASP A 277 -5.23 -8.67 -20.30
CA ASP A 277 -4.19 -8.59 -21.32
C ASP A 277 -3.79 -7.16 -21.70
N TRP A 278 -4.69 -6.21 -21.42
CA TRP A 278 -4.49 -4.76 -21.62
C TRP A 278 -3.74 -4.09 -20.46
N ILE A 279 -3.57 -4.74 -19.31
CA ILE A 279 -2.88 -4.20 -18.15
C ILE A 279 -1.39 -4.54 -18.27
N LYS A 280 -0.54 -3.51 -18.35
CA LYS A 280 0.91 -3.67 -18.53
C LYS A 280 1.67 -2.78 -17.56
N PRO A 281 2.63 -3.31 -16.78
CA PRO A 281 3.63 -2.51 -16.11
C PRO A 281 4.46 -1.72 -17.12
N ILE A 282 4.80 -0.48 -16.81
CA ILE A 282 5.62 0.40 -17.66
C ILE A 282 6.56 1.28 -16.84
N LYS A 283 7.58 1.79 -17.51
CA LYS A 283 8.41 2.91 -17.05
C LYS A 283 7.90 4.19 -17.68
N TYR A 284 8.01 5.31 -16.98
CA TYR A 284 7.64 6.60 -17.53
C TYR A 284 8.52 7.74 -17.02
N VAL A 285 8.49 8.85 -17.76
CA VAL A 285 8.97 10.17 -17.36
C VAL A 285 7.81 11.14 -17.36
N GLY A 286 7.94 12.31 -16.76
CA GLY A 286 6.81 13.23 -16.71
C GLY A 286 7.19 14.70 -16.61
N VAL A 287 6.33 15.55 -17.15
CA VAL A 287 6.27 16.96 -16.83
C VAL A 287 5.61 17.09 -15.47
N TRP A 288 6.42 17.14 -14.42
CA TRP A 288 6.04 17.06 -13.02
C TRP A 288 7.10 17.68 -12.10
N TRP A 289 8.35 17.19 -12.14
CA TRP A 289 9.40 17.58 -11.20
C TRP A 289 9.78 19.06 -11.28
N GLY A 290 9.82 19.63 -12.49
CA GLY A 290 10.07 21.06 -12.70
C GLY A 290 9.06 21.96 -12.00
N MET A 291 7.82 21.50 -11.86
CA MET A 291 6.75 22.20 -11.14
C MET A 291 6.99 22.16 -9.64
N HIS A 292 7.34 21.02 -9.07
CA HIS A 292 7.68 20.87 -7.64
C HIS A 292 8.93 21.68 -7.28
N LEU A 293 9.93 21.73 -8.18
CA LEU A 293 11.10 22.59 -8.03
C LEU A 293 10.81 24.09 -8.21
N GLY A 294 9.62 24.46 -8.69
CA GLY A 294 9.21 25.84 -8.92
C GLY A 294 9.86 26.50 -10.13
N VAL A 295 10.44 25.73 -11.04
CA VAL A 295 10.99 26.24 -12.33
C VAL A 295 9.96 26.17 -13.45
N GLU A 296 8.96 25.33 -13.33
CA GLU A 296 7.77 25.24 -14.18
C GLU A 296 6.50 25.49 -13.35
N THR A 297 5.35 25.59 -14.02
CA THR A 297 4.03 25.77 -13.38
C THR A 297 3.00 24.82 -13.97
N TRP A 298 1.99 24.47 -13.17
CA TRP A 298 0.82 23.70 -13.63
C TRP A 298 -0.18 24.51 -14.44
N LYS A 299 -0.18 25.85 -14.31
CA LYS A 299 -1.10 26.73 -15.03
C LYS A 299 -0.43 27.33 -16.27
N MET A 300 -1.26 27.76 -17.24
CA MET A 300 -0.80 28.44 -18.44
C MET A 300 -0.29 29.84 -18.13
N ASP A 301 1.02 29.97 -17.91
CA ASP A 301 1.77 31.21 -17.79
C ASP A 301 3.12 31.10 -18.54
N ASP A 302 4.04 32.04 -18.32
CA ASP A 302 5.36 32.09 -18.98
C ASP A 302 6.30 30.94 -18.60
N ARG A 303 5.95 30.14 -17.58
CA ARG A 303 6.69 28.97 -17.10
C ARG A 303 5.90 27.66 -17.23
N HIS A 304 4.79 27.68 -17.98
CA HIS A 304 3.93 26.51 -18.11
C HIS A 304 4.70 25.28 -18.59
N GLY A 305 4.70 24.22 -17.79
CA GLY A 305 5.43 22.98 -18.08
C GLY A 305 4.71 22.14 -19.15
N ALA A 306 3.39 21.99 -19.05
CA ALA A 306 2.58 21.17 -19.94
C ALA A 306 2.23 21.92 -21.24
N THR A 307 3.23 22.19 -22.07
CA THR A 307 3.02 22.75 -23.42
C THR A 307 3.21 21.69 -24.48
N THR A 308 2.57 21.85 -25.64
CA THR A 308 2.75 20.95 -26.82
C THR A 308 4.22 20.80 -27.19
N ALA A 309 4.98 21.89 -27.15
CA ALA A 309 6.41 21.87 -27.49
C ALA A 309 7.23 21.07 -26.47
N ASN A 310 6.96 21.22 -25.19
CA ASN A 310 7.64 20.46 -24.12
C ASN A 310 7.22 18.99 -24.14
N ALA A 311 5.93 18.71 -24.34
CA ALA A 311 5.41 17.35 -24.46
C ALA A 311 6.15 16.54 -25.53
N LYS A 312 6.38 17.11 -26.71
CA LYS A 312 7.13 16.45 -27.78
C LYS A 312 8.57 16.15 -27.40
N LYS A 313 9.24 17.00 -26.62
CA LYS A 313 10.61 16.73 -26.12
C LYS A 313 10.64 15.52 -25.18
N TYR A 314 9.65 15.40 -24.27
CA TYR A 314 9.54 14.26 -23.37
C TYR A 314 9.19 12.98 -24.12
N ILE A 315 8.31 13.02 -25.12
CA ILE A 315 7.98 11.88 -25.99
C ILE A 315 9.20 11.43 -26.79
N ASP A 316 9.98 12.35 -27.39
CA ASP A 316 11.22 12.01 -28.07
C ASP A 316 12.25 11.39 -27.16
N PHE A 317 12.38 11.91 -25.94
CA PHE A 317 13.27 11.36 -24.93
C PHE A 317 12.86 9.94 -24.51
N ALA A 318 11.58 9.71 -24.24
CA ALA A 318 11.03 8.42 -23.87
C ALA A 318 11.27 7.39 -24.97
N HIS A 319 10.92 7.73 -26.23
CA HIS A 319 11.16 6.89 -27.40
C HIS A 319 12.64 6.50 -27.57
N ALA A 320 13.55 7.47 -27.44
CA ALA A 320 14.99 7.24 -27.62
C ALA A 320 15.64 6.40 -26.50
N ASN A 321 14.97 6.27 -25.37
CA ASN A 321 15.53 5.67 -24.14
C ASN A 321 14.79 4.42 -23.64
N ASN A 322 13.93 3.80 -24.45
CA ASN A 322 13.14 2.62 -24.06
C ASN A 322 12.31 2.88 -22.79
N ILE A 323 11.69 4.05 -22.72
CA ILE A 323 10.70 4.44 -21.70
C ILE A 323 9.33 4.42 -22.38
N GLU A 324 8.39 3.67 -21.80
CA GLU A 324 7.13 3.36 -22.45
C GLU A 324 6.08 4.48 -22.31
N GLY A 325 6.18 5.34 -21.28
CA GLY A 325 5.15 6.32 -20.97
C GLY A 325 5.66 7.73 -20.69
N VAL A 326 4.78 8.71 -20.88
CA VAL A 326 5.00 10.11 -20.49
C VAL A 326 3.76 10.65 -19.78
N LEU A 327 3.95 11.22 -18.59
CA LEU A 327 2.93 11.92 -17.80
C LEU A 327 2.96 13.42 -18.12
N PHE A 328 1.79 14.05 -18.20
CA PHE A 328 1.66 15.51 -18.22
C PHE A 328 0.70 15.98 -17.15
N GLU A 329 1.22 16.57 -16.08
CA GLU A 329 0.42 17.34 -15.14
C GLU A 329 0.21 18.77 -15.63
N GLY A 330 -0.80 19.47 -15.16
CA GLY A 330 -1.06 20.85 -15.53
C GLY A 330 -1.58 21.06 -16.95
N TRP A 331 -2.04 20.03 -17.65
CA TRP A 331 -2.47 20.08 -19.05
C TRP A 331 -3.81 20.78 -19.27
N ASN A 332 -4.69 20.81 -18.25
CA ASN A 332 -6.09 21.24 -18.36
C ASN A 332 -6.37 22.50 -17.53
N GLU A 333 -7.44 23.21 -17.88
CA GLU A 333 -7.87 24.42 -17.17
C GLU A 333 -8.35 24.13 -15.73
N GLY A 334 -8.06 25.06 -14.82
CA GLY A 334 -8.51 25.03 -13.41
C GLY A 334 -7.42 25.31 -12.39
N TRP A 335 -6.16 25.25 -12.76
CA TRP A 335 -5.02 25.46 -11.84
C TRP A 335 -4.88 26.91 -11.34
N GLU A 336 -5.53 27.87 -11.99
CA GLU A 336 -5.53 29.27 -11.57
C GLU A 336 -6.21 29.49 -10.23
N SER A 337 -7.14 28.59 -9.88
CA SER A 337 -7.90 28.66 -8.60
C SER A 337 -7.31 27.81 -7.50
N TRP A 338 -6.06 27.35 -7.63
CA TRP A 338 -5.39 26.52 -6.63
C TRP A 338 -5.41 27.15 -5.24
N GLY A 339 -5.79 26.37 -4.22
CA GLY A 339 -5.98 26.83 -2.84
C GLY A 339 -7.42 27.24 -2.49
N GLY A 340 -8.34 27.25 -3.47
CA GLY A 340 -9.78 27.42 -3.29
C GLY A 340 -10.57 26.14 -3.60
N MET A 341 -11.89 26.27 -3.77
CA MET A 341 -12.71 25.17 -4.27
C MET A 341 -12.35 24.93 -5.75
N GLN A 342 -11.61 23.88 -6.03
CA GLN A 342 -11.13 23.57 -7.37
C GLN A 342 -12.28 23.18 -8.29
N SER A 343 -12.29 23.70 -9.52
CA SER A 343 -13.29 23.44 -10.54
C SER A 343 -12.62 23.06 -11.87
N PHE A 344 -11.81 22.00 -11.84
CA PHE A 344 -11.17 21.48 -13.05
C PHE A 344 -12.19 21.05 -14.12
N ASP A 345 -11.89 21.33 -15.39
CA ASP A 345 -12.54 20.69 -16.52
C ASP A 345 -11.62 19.59 -17.07
N PHE A 346 -12.02 18.34 -16.90
CA PHE A 346 -11.21 17.17 -17.28
C PHE A 346 -11.30 16.82 -18.78
N THR A 347 -11.87 17.68 -19.61
CA THR A 347 -11.94 17.54 -21.07
C THR A 347 -11.43 18.77 -21.83
N LYS A 348 -10.93 19.78 -21.09
CA LYS A 348 -10.53 21.06 -21.67
C LYS A 348 -9.04 21.35 -21.47
N PRO A 349 -8.19 21.06 -22.48
CA PRO A 349 -6.77 21.43 -22.42
C PRO A 349 -6.59 22.95 -22.39
N TYR A 350 -5.46 23.39 -21.83
CA TYR A 350 -4.99 24.76 -22.06
C TYR A 350 -4.72 25.02 -23.54
N ALA A 351 -4.76 26.27 -23.95
CA ALA A 351 -4.62 26.65 -25.39
C ALA A 351 -3.23 26.33 -25.99
N ASP A 352 -2.21 26.16 -25.12
CA ASP A 352 -0.85 25.80 -25.49
C ASP A 352 -0.56 24.28 -25.41
N PHE A 353 -1.57 23.47 -25.04
CA PHE A 353 -1.50 22.01 -24.95
C PHE A 353 -2.47 21.35 -25.96
N ASP A 354 -1.98 21.08 -27.15
CA ASP A 354 -2.78 20.40 -28.18
C ASP A 354 -2.81 18.88 -27.94
N MET A 355 -3.84 18.41 -27.27
CA MET A 355 -4.01 17.01 -26.91
C MET A 355 -4.08 16.10 -28.16
N ASP A 356 -4.71 16.54 -29.23
CA ASP A 356 -4.84 15.72 -30.44
C ASP A 356 -3.50 15.55 -31.15
N GLU A 357 -2.74 16.63 -31.24
CA GLU A 357 -1.38 16.60 -31.80
C GLU A 357 -0.44 15.75 -30.94
N ILE A 358 -0.48 15.89 -29.60
CA ILE A 358 0.37 15.16 -28.67
C ILE A 358 0.08 13.67 -28.74
N THR A 359 -1.19 13.26 -28.70
CA THR A 359 -1.57 11.83 -28.75
C THR A 359 -1.26 11.21 -30.10
N ARG A 360 -1.39 11.95 -31.21
CA ARG A 360 -0.95 11.51 -32.54
C ARG A 360 0.58 11.30 -32.57
N TYR A 361 1.34 12.28 -32.09
CA TYR A 361 2.80 12.25 -32.05
C TYR A 361 3.34 11.10 -31.17
N ALA A 362 2.78 10.91 -30.00
CA ALA A 362 3.15 9.82 -29.09
C ALA A 362 2.92 8.45 -29.73
N ARG A 363 1.78 8.28 -30.42
CA ARG A 363 1.46 7.04 -31.14
C ARG A 363 2.45 6.74 -32.26
N GLU A 364 2.86 7.74 -33.03
CA GLU A 364 3.89 7.62 -34.07
C GLU A 364 5.26 7.20 -33.52
N LYS A 365 5.53 7.55 -32.25
CA LYS A 365 6.75 7.20 -31.53
C LYS A 365 6.62 5.93 -30.69
N ASN A 366 5.46 5.29 -30.69
CA ASN A 366 5.15 4.14 -29.80
C ASN A 366 5.38 4.45 -28.32
N VAL A 367 4.95 5.63 -27.88
CA VAL A 367 4.98 6.09 -26.48
C VAL A 367 3.55 6.26 -26.00
N GLN A 368 3.24 5.79 -24.78
CA GLN A 368 1.94 5.95 -24.16
C GLN A 368 1.85 7.31 -23.45
N ILE A 369 0.68 7.91 -23.45
CA ILE A 369 0.39 9.07 -22.61
C ILE A 369 -0.25 8.58 -21.33
N ILE A 370 0.21 9.08 -20.19
CA ILE A 370 -0.43 8.95 -18.89
C ILE A 370 -1.26 10.21 -18.69
N GLY A 371 -2.57 10.04 -18.63
CA GLY A 371 -3.50 11.12 -18.32
C GLY A 371 -3.40 11.53 -16.86
N HIS A 372 -3.77 12.76 -16.54
CA HIS A 372 -3.78 13.27 -15.17
C HIS A 372 -5.10 13.97 -14.87
N HIS A 373 -5.72 13.58 -13.75
CA HIS A 373 -6.91 14.23 -13.21
C HIS A 373 -6.63 14.68 -11.77
N GLU A 374 -6.16 15.92 -11.60
CA GLU A 374 -6.14 16.53 -10.27
C GLU A 374 -7.54 17.02 -9.90
N THR A 375 -8.03 16.60 -8.75
CA THR A 375 -9.38 16.97 -8.30
C THR A 375 -9.40 18.15 -7.32
N GLY A 376 -8.28 18.43 -6.65
CA GLY A 376 -8.18 19.38 -5.54
C GLY A 376 -9.12 19.02 -4.39
N GLY A 377 -9.44 17.74 -4.23
CA GLY A 377 -10.41 17.24 -3.24
C GLY A 377 -11.88 17.48 -3.61
N ASN A 378 -12.20 18.16 -4.72
CA ASN A 378 -13.59 18.43 -5.13
C ASN A 378 -14.26 17.21 -5.76
N ILE A 379 -14.56 16.21 -4.93
CA ILE A 379 -15.20 14.95 -5.33
C ILE A 379 -16.47 15.15 -6.14
N PRO A 380 -17.44 16.01 -5.72
CA PRO A 380 -18.66 16.21 -6.49
C PRO A 380 -18.42 16.76 -7.90
N ASN A 381 -17.39 17.62 -8.09
CA ASN A 381 -17.03 18.11 -9.41
C ASN A 381 -16.47 16.99 -10.27
N TYR A 382 -15.57 16.17 -9.71
CA TYR A 382 -14.95 15.06 -10.43
C TYR A 382 -15.99 14.00 -10.79
N GLU A 383 -16.85 13.56 -9.88
CA GLU A 383 -17.84 12.53 -10.14
C GLU A 383 -18.86 12.89 -11.22
N ARG A 384 -19.22 14.18 -11.33
CA ARG A 384 -20.09 14.66 -12.43
C ARG A 384 -19.46 14.51 -13.80
N GLN A 385 -18.13 14.57 -13.90
CA GLN A 385 -17.38 14.59 -15.16
C GLN A 385 -16.67 13.27 -15.44
N MET A 386 -16.40 12.45 -14.42
CA MET A 386 -15.47 11.32 -14.42
C MET A 386 -15.66 10.37 -15.61
N GLU A 387 -16.89 9.91 -15.84
CA GLU A 387 -17.15 8.96 -16.91
C GLU A 387 -16.93 9.58 -18.30
N LYS A 388 -17.38 10.82 -18.49
CA LYS A 388 -17.13 11.60 -19.73
C LYS A 388 -15.63 11.84 -19.95
N ALA A 389 -14.90 12.17 -18.87
CA ALA A 389 -13.47 12.46 -18.93
C ALA A 389 -12.64 11.21 -19.24
N ILE A 390 -12.94 10.09 -18.58
CA ILE A 390 -12.29 8.81 -18.85
C ILE A 390 -12.56 8.37 -20.29
N LYS A 391 -13.82 8.47 -20.75
CA LYS A 391 -14.16 8.17 -22.13
C LYS A 391 -13.42 9.07 -23.11
N TRP A 392 -13.30 10.36 -22.82
CA TRP A 392 -12.58 11.31 -23.66
C TRP A 392 -11.08 10.94 -23.79
N TYR A 393 -10.45 10.44 -22.74
CA TYR A 393 -9.10 9.90 -22.80
C TYR A 393 -9.01 8.64 -23.67
N THR A 394 -9.89 7.68 -23.43
CA THR A 394 -9.85 6.42 -24.19
C THR A 394 -10.15 6.60 -25.68
N ASP A 395 -11.03 7.55 -26.04
CA ASP A 395 -11.28 7.93 -27.44
C ASP A 395 -10.01 8.49 -28.13
N LYS A 396 -9.04 9.00 -27.35
CA LYS A 396 -7.73 9.48 -27.82
C LYS A 396 -6.61 8.43 -27.70
N GLY A 397 -6.93 7.25 -27.18
CA GLY A 397 -5.97 6.14 -26.99
C GLY A 397 -5.13 6.26 -25.72
N ILE A 398 -5.59 7.02 -24.73
CA ILE A 398 -4.96 7.11 -23.40
C ILE A 398 -5.65 6.10 -22.49
N HIS A 399 -4.86 5.15 -21.93
CA HIS A 399 -5.36 4.05 -21.12
C HIS A 399 -4.67 3.91 -19.74
N ILE A 400 -3.91 4.92 -19.34
CA ILE A 400 -3.29 5.03 -18.02
C ILE A 400 -3.69 6.38 -17.44
N LEU A 401 -4.17 6.39 -16.22
CA LEU A 401 -4.65 7.60 -15.54
C LEU A 401 -4.01 7.73 -14.16
N LYS A 402 -3.34 8.85 -13.93
CA LYS A 402 -2.97 9.32 -12.60
C LYS A 402 -4.07 10.23 -12.07
N THR A 403 -4.55 9.97 -10.85
CA THR A 403 -5.52 10.84 -10.15
C THR A 403 -4.85 11.52 -8.97
N GLY A 404 -5.17 12.78 -8.70
CA GLY A 404 -4.74 13.54 -7.52
C GLY A 404 -5.92 14.06 -6.71
N TYR A 405 -5.73 14.16 -5.40
CA TYR A 405 -6.74 14.63 -4.44
C TYR A 405 -6.13 15.62 -3.44
N ALA A 406 -5.18 16.44 -3.91
CA ALA A 406 -4.47 17.42 -3.06
C ALA A 406 -5.37 18.57 -2.62
N GLY A 407 -6.18 18.33 -1.60
CA GLY A 407 -7.11 19.32 -1.02
C GLY A 407 -8.13 18.65 -0.12
N ALA A 408 -8.78 19.43 0.75
CA ALA A 408 -9.80 18.91 1.65
C ALA A 408 -11.05 18.45 0.88
N PHE A 409 -11.66 17.36 1.30
CA PHE A 409 -12.97 16.95 0.79
C PHE A 409 -14.06 17.90 1.27
N PRO A 410 -15.09 18.16 0.44
CA PRO A 410 -16.15 19.09 0.81
C PRO A 410 -17.03 18.56 1.95
N ASP A 411 -17.78 19.46 2.58
CA ASP A 411 -18.78 19.16 3.60
C ASP A 411 -18.21 18.45 4.85
N GLY A 412 -16.89 18.56 5.10
CA GLY A 412 -16.22 17.97 6.25
C GLY A 412 -16.03 16.44 6.16
N HIS A 413 -16.12 15.87 4.98
CA HIS A 413 -15.75 14.47 4.76
C HIS A 413 -14.24 14.29 4.84
N SER A 414 -13.80 13.20 5.45
CA SER A 414 -12.39 12.79 5.46
C SER A 414 -12.05 11.98 4.22
N HIS A 415 -10.81 12.10 3.74
CA HIS A 415 -10.26 11.28 2.64
C HIS A 415 -10.42 9.78 2.90
N HIS A 416 -10.20 9.36 4.15
CA HIS A 416 -10.16 7.96 4.55
C HIS A 416 -11.47 7.48 5.22
N GLY A 417 -12.51 8.32 5.24
CA GLY A 417 -13.86 7.94 5.67
C GLY A 417 -14.56 7.05 4.64
N GLN A 418 -15.68 6.44 5.03
CA GLN A 418 -16.47 5.59 4.13
C GLN A 418 -16.84 6.32 2.81
N TYR A 419 -17.10 7.62 2.86
CA TYR A 419 -17.37 8.44 1.68
C TYR A 419 -16.20 8.43 0.69
N GLY A 420 -14.98 8.68 1.17
CA GLY A 420 -13.76 8.68 0.36
C GLY A 420 -13.47 7.27 -0.19
N VAL A 421 -13.55 6.23 0.66
CA VAL A 421 -13.34 4.84 0.23
C VAL A 421 -14.29 4.45 -0.90
N ASN A 422 -15.57 4.84 -0.79
CA ASN A 422 -16.56 4.56 -1.85
C ASN A 422 -16.25 5.32 -3.14
N HIS A 423 -15.78 6.57 -3.03
CA HIS A 423 -15.34 7.34 -4.17
C HIS A 423 -14.15 6.67 -4.89
N TYR A 424 -13.08 6.33 -4.16
CA TYR A 424 -11.90 5.67 -4.74
C TYR A 424 -12.28 4.35 -5.42
N GLN A 425 -13.15 3.55 -4.81
CA GLN A 425 -13.63 2.31 -5.42
C GLN A 425 -14.43 2.57 -6.71
N LYS A 426 -15.28 3.60 -6.72
CA LYS A 426 -16.04 4.01 -7.90
C LYS A 426 -15.13 4.42 -9.07
N VAL A 427 -14.01 5.10 -8.77
CA VAL A 427 -12.99 5.44 -9.79
C VAL A 427 -12.38 4.18 -10.38
N VAL A 428 -11.97 3.22 -9.53
CA VAL A 428 -11.37 1.94 -9.95
C VAL A 428 -12.32 1.18 -10.88
N GLU A 429 -13.58 1.04 -10.49
CA GLU A 429 -14.58 0.31 -11.27
C GLU A 429 -14.95 1.03 -12.58
N THR A 430 -15.02 2.36 -12.54
CA THR A 430 -15.27 3.15 -13.75
C THR A 430 -14.11 3.02 -14.74
N ALA A 431 -12.87 3.19 -14.26
CA ALA A 431 -11.68 3.02 -15.07
C ALA A 431 -11.59 1.61 -15.70
N ALA A 432 -11.93 0.56 -14.93
CA ALA A 432 -11.96 -0.82 -15.42
C ALA A 432 -12.92 -1.01 -16.61
N ARG A 433 -14.13 -0.42 -16.58
CA ARG A 433 -15.09 -0.47 -17.69
C ARG A 433 -14.54 0.10 -19.00
N TYR A 434 -13.61 1.05 -18.90
CA TYR A 434 -12.94 1.69 -20.04
C TYR A 434 -11.55 1.12 -20.33
N ARG A 435 -11.15 -0.01 -19.69
CA ARG A 435 -9.82 -0.62 -19.82
C ARG A 435 -8.71 0.38 -19.55
N MET A 436 -8.81 1.09 -18.43
CA MET A 436 -7.86 2.09 -17.96
C MET A 436 -7.23 1.64 -16.67
N THR A 437 -5.89 1.70 -16.59
CA THR A 437 -5.11 1.47 -15.39
C THR A 437 -4.96 2.75 -14.58
N LEU A 438 -4.77 2.62 -13.28
CA LEU A 438 -4.76 3.73 -12.34
C LEU A 438 -3.46 3.78 -11.53
N ASP A 439 -3.02 5.01 -11.33
CA ASP A 439 -2.14 5.49 -10.29
C ASP A 439 -2.91 6.52 -9.46
N ALA A 440 -2.88 6.45 -8.12
CA ALA A 440 -3.64 7.36 -7.29
C ALA A 440 -2.73 8.07 -6.26
N HIS A 441 -2.74 9.41 -6.28
CA HIS A 441 -2.07 10.26 -5.30
C HIS A 441 -3.09 10.77 -4.26
N GLU A 442 -2.63 11.05 -3.03
CA GLU A 442 -3.42 11.32 -1.83
C GLU A 442 -4.57 10.29 -1.63
N PRO A 443 -4.31 9.00 -1.81
CA PRO A 443 -5.33 7.97 -1.88
C PRO A 443 -5.70 7.43 -0.49
N ILE A 444 -6.77 6.63 -0.46
CA ILE A 444 -6.90 5.61 0.61
C ILE A 444 -5.75 4.59 0.50
N LYS A 445 -5.21 4.14 1.64
CA LYS A 445 -4.15 3.11 1.70
C LYS A 445 -4.50 1.85 0.92
N ASP A 446 -3.48 1.15 0.43
CA ASP A 446 -3.68 -0.12 -0.27
C ASP A 446 -4.03 -1.25 0.73
N THR A 447 -5.06 -2.01 0.39
CA THR A 447 -5.57 -3.15 1.15
C THR A 447 -5.66 -4.42 0.30
N GLY A 448 -4.84 -4.49 -0.75
CA GLY A 448 -4.74 -5.63 -1.65
C GLY A 448 -5.84 -5.74 -2.70
N ILE A 449 -6.67 -4.70 -2.89
CA ILE A 449 -7.80 -4.74 -3.84
C ILE A 449 -7.35 -5.01 -5.29
N ARG A 450 -6.06 -4.85 -5.58
CA ARG A 450 -5.45 -5.15 -6.89
C ARG A 450 -5.60 -6.61 -7.31
N ARG A 451 -5.82 -7.56 -6.39
CA ARG A 451 -6.18 -8.94 -6.72
C ARG A 451 -7.53 -8.99 -7.43
N THR A 452 -8.51 -8.26 -6.92
CA THR A 452 -9.87 -8.18 -7.46
C THR A 452 -9.98 -7.22 -8.65
N TRP A 453 -9.25 -6.11 -8.57
CA TRP A 453 -9.22 -5.02 -9.55
C TRP A 453 -7.79 -4.71 -9.98
N PRO A 454 -7.15 -5.55 -10.81
CA PRO A 454 -5.74 -5.36 -11.18
C PRO A 454 -5.46 -4.11 -12.04
N ASN A 455 -6.49 -3.38 -12.46
CA ASN A 455 -6.31 -2.06 -13.04
C ASN A 455 -5.95 -0.97 -12.02
N MET A 456 -6.14 -1.19 -10.71
CA MET A 456 -5.57 -0.34 -9.66
C MET A 456 -4.11 -0.75 -9.43
N MET A 457 -3.18 -0.09 -10.12
CA MET A 457 -1.79 -0.54 -10.19
C MET A 457 -0.95 0.00 -9.04
N THR A 458 -1.01 1.27 -8.74
CA THR A 458 -0.15 1.87 -7.72
C THR A 458 -0.84 3.03 -7.03
N ARG A 459 -0.39 3.35 -5.82
CA ARG A 459 -0.84 4.49 -5.02
C ARG A 459 0.36 5.16 -4.36
N GLU A 460 0.32 6.47 -4.20
CA GLU A 460 1.30 7.15 -3.36
C GLU A 460 1.14 6.70 -1.89
N GLY A 461 0.21 7.26 -1.15
CA GLY A 461 -0.17 6.88 0.21
C GLY A 461 0.97 6.86 1.23
N ALA A 462 1.99 7.68 1.05
CA ALA A 462 3.07 7.97 1.98
C ALA A 462 3.84 9.21 1.51
N ARG A 463 4.71 9.74 2.35
CA ARG A 463 5.58 10.87 2.02
C ARG A 463 6.55 10.48 0.89
N GLY A 464 6.27 10.97 -0.33
CA GLY A 464 6.98 10.64 -1.57
C GLY A 464 8.17 11.55 -1.88
N MET A 465 8.68 11.43 -3.13
CA MET A 465 9.84 12.19 -3.60
C MET A 465 9.60 13.69 -3.60
N GLU A 466 8.42 14.16 -3.89
CA GLU A 466 8.09 15.59 -4.01
C GLU A 466 8.46 16.43 -2.79
N TRP A 467 8.38 15.84 -1.61
CA TRP A 467 8.76 16.49 -0.35
C TRP A 467 10.22 16.93 -0.33
N ASN A 468 11.09 16.31 -1.14
CA ASN A 468 12.49 16.74 -1.27
C ASN A 468 12.62 18.07 -2.05
N ALA A 469 11.64 18.40 -2.89
CA ALA A 469 11.72 19.60 -3.73
C ALA A 469 11.48 20.90 -2.93
N TRP A 470 10.64 20.84 -1.89
CA TRP A 470 10.12 22.04 -1.21
C TRP A 470 10.08 21.94 0.31
N SER A 471 10.79 20.99 0.88
CA SER A 471 10.97 20.86 2.35
C SER A 471 12.41 20.46 2.69
N GLU A 472 12.69 20.11 3.94
CA GLU A 472 13.98 19.54 4.34
C GLU A 472 14.23 18.12 3.75
N GLY A 473 13.23 17.60 3.03
CA GLY A 473 13.28 16.31 2.36
C GLY A 473 13.00 15.12 3.27
N ASN A 474 13.13 13.94 2.68
CA ASN A 474 13.01 12.67 3.38
C ASN A 474 14.38 12.25 3.90
N PRO A 475 14.52 11.85 5.17
CA PRO A 475 15.80 11.32 5.66
C PRO A 475 16.16 10.01 4.94
N PRO A 476 17.43 9.62 4.82
CA PRO A 476 17.83 8.36 4.21
C PRO A 476 17.09 7.14 4.77
N SER A 477 16.91 7.07 6.10
CA SER A 477 16.19 6.01 6.80
C SER A 477 14.72 5.85 6.42
N HIS A 478 14.09 6.88 5.83
CA HIS A 478 12.71 6.80 5.36
C HIS A 478 12.52 5.74 4.26
N HIS A 479 13.48 5.61 3.35
CA HIS A 479 13.42 4.63 2.26
C HIS A 479 13.52 3.19 2.77
N GLU A 480 14.28 2.96 3.85
CA GLU A 480 14.38 1.65 4.51
C GLU A 480 13.18 1.35 5.43
N MET A 481 12.36 2.36 5.73
CA MET A 481 11.14 2.19 6.50
C MET A 481 9.97 1.71 5.63
N LEU A 482 9.83 2.28 4.44
CA LEU A 482 8.69 2.06 3.54
C LEU A 482 8.45 0.57 3.16
N PRO A 483 9.47 -0.26 2.86
CA PRO A 483 9.28 -1.67 2.53
C PRO A 483 8.66 -2.50 3.66
N PHE A 484 8.92 -2.12 4.91
CA PHE A 484 8.44 -2.82 6.10
C PHE A 484 7.17 -2.21 6.70
N THR A 485 6.63 -1.18 6.08
CA THR A 485 5.44 -0.45 6.56
C THR A 485 4.47 -0.24 5.39
N ARG A 486 4.53 0.92 4.70
CA ARG A 486 3.60 1.31 3.65
C ARG A 486 3.43 0.27 2.54
N LEU A 487 4.53 -0.34 2.06
CA LEU A 487 4.51 -1.31 0.96
C LEU A 487 3.91 -2.67 1.36
N LEU A 488 3.71 -2.96 2.65
CA LEU A 488 3.04 -4.18 3.08
C LEU A 488 1.57 -4.23 2.63
N GLY A 489 0.93 -3.09 2.40
CA GLY A 489 -0.41 -3.01 1.81
C GLY A 489 -0.41 -3.23 0.30
N GLY A 490 0.64 -2.79 -0.40
CA GLY A 490 0.77 -2.89 -1.86
C GLY A 490 1.73 -1.87 -2.47
N PRO A 491 1.84 -1.82 -3.81
CA PRO A 491 2.76 -0.96 -4.55
C PRO A 491 2.64 0.52 -4.19
N MET A 492 3.76 1.23 -4.35
CA MET A 492 3.81 2.65 -4.06
C MET A 492 4.40 3.46 -5.21
N ASP A 493 3.71 4.51 -5.64
CA ASP A 493 4.28 5.52 -6.52
C ASP A 493 5.11 6.52 -5.72
N TYR A 494 6.32 6.09 -5.31
CA TYR A 494 7.29 6.94 -4.60
C TYR A 494 7.97 7.96 -5.52
N THR A 495 8.02 7.68 -6.82
CA THR A 495 8.69 8.47 -7.86
C THR A 495 10.20 8.68 -7.66
N PRO A 496 11.00 7.61 -7.42
CA PRO A 496 12.46 7.73 -7.29
C PRO A 496 13.16 7.97 -8.62
N GLY A 497 14.44 8.33 -8.58
CA GLY A 497 15.27 8.39 -9.78
C GLY A 497 15.85 9.77 -10.11
N THR A 498 15.77 10.74 -9.20
CA THR A 498 16.35 12.08 -9.40
C THR A 498 17.87 12.02 -9.43
N PHE A 499 18.49 12.60 -10.47
CA PHE A 499 19.95 12.67 -10.65
C PHE A 499 20.53 14.02 -10.23
N ASP A 500 19.81 15.12 -10.39
CA ASP A 500 20.21 16.43 -9.82
C ASP A 500 19.89 16.49 -8.32
N ILE A 501 20.54 15.62 -7.54
CA ILE A 501 20.31 15.40 -6.10
C ILE A 501 20.41 16.68 -5.28
N LEU A 502 21.34 17.57 -5.65
CA LEU A 502 21.63 18.83 -4.94
C LEU A 502 20.92 20.04 -5.56
N PHE A 503 20.10 19.82 -6.58
CA PHE A 503 19.42 20.86 -7.36
C PHE A 503 20.37 21.91 -7.93
N THR A 504 21.59 21.48 -8.31
CA THR A 504 22.65 22.37 -8.80
C THR A 504 22.28 23.08 -10.09
N GLN A 505 21.46 22.45 -10.91
CA GLN A 505 21.00 23.00 -12.19
C GLN A 505 19.73 23.87 -12.07
N THR A 506 19.01 23.75 -10.98
CA THR A 506 17.70 24.43 -10.79
C THR A 506 17.72 25.43 -9.64
N LYS A 507 18.57 25.24 -8.63
CA LYS A 507 18.57 26.02 -7.37
C LYS A 507 18.72 27.52 -7.59
N ASP A 508 19.62 27.92 -8.51
CA ASP A 508 19.92 29.32 -8.83
C ASP A 508 19.22 29.78 -10.13
N SER A 509 18.26 29.01 -10.63
CA SER A 509 17.48 29.41 -11.80
C SER A 509 16.68 30.68 -11.51
N PRO A 510 16.78 31.70 -12.39
CA PRO A 510 15.98 32.92 -12.25
C PRO A 510 14.45 32.65 -12.38
N LYS A 511 14.08 31.48 -12.91
CA LYS A 511 12.69 31.05 -13.03
C LYS A 511 12.17 30.41 -11.75
N ARG A 512 13.03 29.95 -10.84
CA ARG A 512 12.60 29.26 -9.61
C ARG A 512 11.82 30.19 -8.69
N GLN A 513 10.62 29.75 -8.32
CA GLN A 513 9.81 30.41 -7.32
C GLN A 513 9.43 29.38 -6.24
N LYS A 514 9.58 29.78 -4.99
CA LYS A 514 9.08 28.99 -3.87
C LYS A 514 7.56 29.02 -3.89
N TRP A 515 6.93 27.88 -3.78
CA TRP A 515 5.48 27.78 -3.79
C TRP A 515 4.88 27.39 -2.43
N ASN A 516 5.72 27.08 -1.44
CA ASN A 516 5.28 26.93 -0.04
C ASN A 516 6.37 27.41 0.94
N ASP A 517 5.96 27.62 2.20
CA ASP A 517 6.81 28.15 3.27
C ASP A 517 7.73 27.11 3.91
N GLN A 518 7.59 25.82 3.58
CA GLN A 518 8.47 24.76 4.06
C GLN A 518 9.82 24.77 3.33
N ASP A 519 9.89 25.31 2.12
CA ASP A 519 11.15 25.51 1.40
C ASP A 519 11.98 26.62 2.07
N LYS A 520 12.97 26.22 2.85
CA LYS A 520 13.93 27.14 3.52
C LYS A 520 15.15 27.46 2.64
N GLY A 521 15.17 27.02 1.38
CA GLY A 521 16.30 27.20 0.46
C GLY A 521 17.41 26.16 0.62
N ASN A 522 17.22 25.16 1.47
CA ASN A 522 18.12 24.04 1.70
C ASN A 522 17.58 22.70 1.18
N SER A 523 16.51 22.74 0.42
CA SER A 523 15.89 21.55 -0.17
C SER A 523 16.87 20.79 -1.07
N ARG A 524 16.85 19.46 -0.95
CA ARG A 524 17.66 18.53 -1.73
C ARG A 524 17.11 17.11 -1.57
N VAL A 525 17.57 16.19 -2.40
CA VAL A 525 17.31 14.76 -2.19
C VAL A 525 18.37 14.20 -1.24
N ASN A 526 17.96 13.64 -0.10
CA ASN A 526 18.87 13.12 0.93
C ASN A 526 19.25 11.65 0.65
N THR A 527 19.86 11.41 -0.51
CA THR A 527 20.37 10.09 -0.92
C THR A 527 21.67 10.24 -1.68
N THR A 528 22.35 9.12 -1.94
CA THR A 528 23.33 9.03 -3.02
C THR A 528 22.64 8.77 -4.36
N LEU A 529 23.37 8.94 -5.47
CA LEU A 529 22.88 8.62 -6.81
C LEU A 529 22.62 7.12 -6.96
N ALA A 530 23.49 6.27 -6.43
CA ALA A 530 23.30 4.82 -6.49
C ALA A 530 22.05 4.39 -5.71
N LYS A 531 21.75 5.04 -4.57
CA LYS A 531 20.52 4.79 -3.81
C LYS A 531 19.27 5.18 -4.60
N GLN A 532 19.29 6.23 -5.44
CA GLN A 532 18.17 6.55 -6.32
C GLN A 532 17.87 5.41 -7.32
N LEU A 533 18.89 4.74 -7.83
CA LEU A 533 18.73 3.56 -8.68
C LEU A 533 18.22 2.35 -7.88
N ALA A 534 18.80 2.09 -6.69
CA ALA A 534 18.39 1.00 -5.82
C ALA A 534 16.91 1.11 -5.43
N ASN A 535 16.42 2.33 -5.19
CA ASN A 535 15.02 2.58 -4.85
C ASN A 535 14.03 2.16 -5.95
N TRP A 536 14.44 2.12 -7.22
CA TRP A 536 13.61 1.55 -8.30
C TRP A 536 13.35 0.07 -8.12
N VAL A 537 14.28 -0.65 -7.51
CA VAL A 537 14.12 -2.08 -7.19
C VAL A 537 13.39 -2.25 -5.86
N ILE A 538 13.76 -1.47 -4.84
CA ILE A 538 13.29 -1.61 -3.46
C ILE A 538 11.83 -1.18 -3.32
N LEU A 539 11.50 0.02 -3.80
CA LEU A 539 10.17 0.63 -3.71
C LEU A 539 9.34 0.22 -4.93
N TYR A 540 8.67 -0.91 -4.83
CA TYR A 540 7.94 -1.48 -5.97
C TYR A 540 6.80 -0.62 -6.45
N SER A 541 6.81 -0.32 -7.74
CA SER A 541 5.68 0.20 -8.50
C SER A 541 5.63 -0.43 -9.89
N PRO A 542 4.46 -0.93 -10.35
CA PRO A 542 4.30 -1.38 -11.74
C PRO A 542 4.23 -0.23 -12.74
N LEU A 543 4.00 1.00 -12.26
CA LEU A 543 4.16 2.24 -13.00
C LEU A 543 5.37 2.97 -12.40
N GLN A 544 6.57 2.74 -12.97
CA GLN A 544 7.83 3.17 -12.38
C GLN A 544 8.33 4.46 -13.02
N MET A 545 8.33 5.55 -12.27
CA MET A 545 8.73 6.87 -12.77
C MET A 545 10.24 7.13 -12.64
N ALA A 546 10.88 7.58 -13.70
CA ALA A 546 12.14 8.31 -13.64
C ALA A 546 11.80 9.80 -13.43
N SER A 547 11.90 10.24 -12.18
CA SER A 547 11.23 11.46 -11.71
C SER A 547 11.86 12.77 -12.14
N ASP A 548 13.15 12.78 -12.51
CA ASP A 548 13.88 14.02 -12.81
C ASP A 548 13.50 14.64 -14.16
N MET A 549 13.84 15.89 -14.34
CA MET A 549 13.75 16.56 -15.63
C MET A 549 14.66 15.86 -16.64
N ILE A 550 14.18 15.66 -17.86
CA ILE A 550 14.90 14.88 -18.89
C ILE A 550 16.28 15.45 -19.24
N GLU A 551 16.51 16.73 -19.01
CA GLU A 551 17.80 17.41 -19.20
C GLU A 551 18.90 16.82 -18.30
N HIS A 552 18.54 16.42 -17.06
CA HIS A 552 19.49 15.88 -16.08
C HIS A 552 19.92 14.45 -16.41
N TYR A 553 19.14 13.74 -17.21
CA TYR A 553 19.46 12.38 -17.67
C TYR A 553 20.30 12.32 -18.95
N LYS A 554 20.27 13.38 -19.78
CA LYS A 554 20.92 13.37 -21.09
C LYS A 554 22.43 13.14 -20.99
N GLY A 555 22.91 12.04 -21.58
CA GLY A 555 24.32 11.68 -21.59
C GLY A 555 24.84 11.13 -20.27
N HIS A 556 24.01 10.97 -19.25
CA HIS A 556 24.45 10.43 -17.95
C HIS A 556 24.61 8.89 -18.01
N PRO A 557 25.80 8.33 -17.73
CA PRO A 557 26.05 6.89 -17.91
C PRO A 557 25.13 5.99 -17.06
N ALA A 558 24.78 6.39 -15.83
CA ALA A 558 23.93 5.62 -14.94
C ALA A 558 22.46 5.51 -15.45
N PHE A 559 22.05 6.37 -16.41
CA PHE A 559 20.70 6.28 -17.01
C PHE A 559 20.48 4.96 -17.78
N ARG A 560 21.56 4.25 -18.11
CA ARG A 560 21.48 2.91 -18.68
C ARG A 560 20.65 1.97 -17.80
N PHE A 561 20.72 2.09 -16.47
CA PHE A 561 19.92 1.28 -15.56
C PHE A 561 18.42 1.40 -15.83
N PHE A 562 17.90 2.63 -16.00
CA PHE A 562 16.47 2.84 -16.29
C PHE A 562 16.04 2.27 -17.64
N ARG A 563 16.92 2.32 -18.66
CA ARG A 563 16.65 1.69 -19.95
C ARG A 563 16.56 0.16 -19.86
N ASP A 564 17.43 -0.44 -19.07
CA ASP A 564 17.57 -1.90 -18.95
C ASP A 564 16.58 -2.50 -17.93
N PHE A 565 16.05 -1.70 -17.00
CA PHE A 565 15.09 -2.15 -16.00
C PHE A 565 13.75 -2.57 -16.64
N ASP A 566 13.18 -3.68 -16.15
CA ASP A 566 11.86 -4.18 -16.55
C ASP A 566 10.93 -4.19 -15.33
N PRO A 567 9.87 -3.35 -15.28
CA PRO A 567 8.95 -3.29 -14.15
C PRO A 567 7.97 -4.47 -14.10
N ASP A 568 7.90 -5.28 -15.17
CA ASP A 568 7.03 -6.46 -15.24
C ASP A 568 7.68 -7.67 -14.55
N CYS A 569 7.67 -7.64 -13.20
CA CYS A 569 8.28 -8.68 -12.39
C CYS A 569 7.52 -10.01 -12.46
N ASP A 570 8.26 -11.12 -12.52
CA ASP A 570 7.73 -12.47 -12.38
C ASP A 570 7.76 -12.92 -10.91
N GLU A 571 8.83 -12.55 -10.20
CA GLU A 571 9.11 -12.96 -8.83
C GLU A 571 9.93 -11.89 -8.09
N SER A 572 9.67 -11.70 -6.80
CA SER A 572 10.42 -10.82 -5.91
C SER A 572 10.72 -11.51 -4.60
N ARG A 573 11.90 -11.23 -4.05
CA ARG A 573 12.32 -11.73 -2.74
C ARG A 573 13.10 -10.66 -1.99
N ALA A 574 12.64 -10.28 -0.79
CA ALA A 574 13.45 -9.55 0.16
C ALA A 574 14.43 -10.53 0.80
N LEU A 575 15.72 -10.22 0.72
CA LEU A 575 16.82 -11.11 1.10
C LEU A 575 17.32 -10.83 2.51
N ALA A 576 17.45 -9.57 2.87
CA ALA A 576 17.90 -9.10 4.17
C ALA A 576 17.34 -7.71 4.45
N GLY A 577 17.14 -7.37 5.72
CA GLY A 577 16.72 -6.03 6.09
C GLY A 577 16.21 -5.91 7.52
N GLU A 578 16.22 -4.67 7.99
CA GLU A 578 15.71 -4.23 9.29
C GLU A 578 15.01 -2.87 9.10
N PRO A 579 13.80 -2.65 9.62
CA PRO A 579 13.04 -1.44 9.39
C PRO A 579 13.80 -0.17 9.79
N GLY A 580 13.95 0.76 8.84
CA GLY A 580 14.68 2.02 9.03
C GLY A 580 16.18 1.91 9.09
N GLU A 581 16.75 0.73 8.85
CA GLU A 581 18.20 0.53 8.89
C GLU A 581 18.77 0.16 7.53
N PHE A 582 18.33 -0.94 6.93
CA PHE A 582 18.80 -1.37 5.62
C PHE A 582 17.80 -2.36 5.00
N VAL A 583 17.89 -2.54 3.69
CA VAL A 583 17.10 -3.54 2.97
C VAL A 583 17.81 -3.99 1.69
N ALA A 584 17.67 -5.27 1.34
CA ALA A 584 18.07 -5.83 0.06
C ALA A 584 16.91 -6.64 -0.54
N VAL A 585 16.54 -6.31 -1.78
CA VAL A 585 15.45 -6.96 -2.52
C VAL A 585 15.95 -7.37 -3.90
N VAL A 586 15.61 -8.58 -4.33
CA VAL A 586 15.83 -9.03 -5.70
C VAL A 586 14.50 -9.19 -6.41
N ARG A 587 14.44 -8.76 -7.68
CA ARG A 587 13.30 -8.95 -8.59
C ARG A 587 13.76 -9.65 -9.84
N LYS A 588 13.02 -10.68 -10.24
CA LYS A 588 13.20 -11.38 -11.50
C LYS A 588 12.19 -10.85 -12.51
N ALA A 589 12.66 -10.48 -13.68
CA ALA A 589 11.82 -10.15 -14.82
C ALA A 589 12.36 -10.87 -16.05
N LYS A 590 11.61 -11.85 -16.55
CA LYS A 590 12.02 -12.72 -17.65
C LYS A 590 13.35 -13.44 -17.33
N GLN A 591 14.44 -13.11 -18.02
CA GLN A 591 15.77 -13.71 -17.82
C GLN A 591 16.70 -12.85 -16.97
N ASN A 592 16.25 -11.65 -16.57
CA ASN A 592 17.04 -10.69 -15.84
C ASN A 592 16.70 -10.68 -14.35
N TYR A 593 17.69 -10.37 -13.53
CA TYR A 593 17.55 -10.15 -12.11
C TYR A 593 18.00 -8.73 -11.78
N PHE A 594 17.23 -8.06 -10.95
CA PHE A 594 17.51 -6.71 -10.47
C PHE A 594 17.63 -6.76 -8.96
N LEU A 595 18.83 -6.54 -8.44
CA LEU A 595 19.11 -6.50 -7.00
C LEU A 595 19.28 -5.05 -6.57
N GLY A 596 18.41 -4.58 -5.67
CA GLY A 596 18.53 -3.30 -4.99
C GLY A 596 18.90 -3.50 -3.53
N ALA A 597 19.93 -2.80 -3.06
CA ALA A 597 20.32 -2.79 -1.66
C ALA A 597 20.63 -1.38 -1.23
N SER A 598 20.14 -0.97 -0.07
CA SER A 598 20.38 0.36 0.48
C SER A 598 20.38 0.38 2.01
N THR A 599 20.98 1.43 2.56
CA THR A 599 21.14 1.68 4.00
C THR A 599 20.61 3.06 4.37
N ASN A 600 20.39 3.27 5.66
CA ASN A 600 20.07 4.57 6.25
C ASN A 600 21.28 5.52 6.23
N GLU A 601 21.40 6.38 7.24
CA GLU A 601 22.48 7.36 7.40
C GLU A 601 23.85 6.73 7.70
N GLU A 602 23.85 5.46 8.13
CA GLU A 602 25.04 4.73 8.55
C GLU A 602 25.54 3.78 7.46
N PRO A 603 26.82 3.82 7.07
CA PRO A 603 27.36 2.94 6.04
C PRO A 603 27.41 1.49 6.51
N ARG A 604 27.15 0.56 5.58
CA ARG A 604 27.17 -0.90 5.84
C ARG A 604 27.86 -1.65 4.72
N VAL A 605 28.34 -2.85 5.05
CA VAL A 605 28.70 -3.87 4.07
C VAL A 605 27.80 -5.08 4.31
N LEU A 606 26.98 -5.42 3.32
CA LEU A 606 26.04 -6.53 3.38
C LEU A 606 26.52 -7.68 2.49
N PRO A 607 26.83 -8.87 3.04
CA PRO A 607 27.05 -10.07 2.25
C PRO A 607 25.69 -10.58 1.75
N VAL A 608 25.51 -10.65 0.43
CA VAL A 608 24.31 -11.14 -0.22
C VAL A 608 24.65 -12.39 -1.03
N SER A 609 24.05 -13.54 -0.65
CA SER A 609 24.11 -14.76 -1.44
C SER A 609 23.33 -14.59 -2.75
N LEU A 610 23.90 -15.06 -3.86
CA LEU A 610 23.26 -15.06 -5.16
C LEU A 610 22.47 -16.35 -5.45
N ASP A 611 22.08 -17.09 -4.44
CA ASP A 611 21.35 -18.37 -4.52
C ASP A 611 19.99 -18.28 -5.26
N PHE A 612 19.51 -17.06 -5.49
CA PHE A 612 18.32 -16.78 -6.31
C PHE A 612 18.58 -16.92 -7.82
N LEU A 613 19.84 -16.95 -8.27
CA LEU A 613 20.20 -17.20 -9.66
C LEU A 613 20.00 -18.68 -10.03
N GLU A 614 19.80 -18.93 -11.30
CA GLU A 614 19.67 -20.33 -11.77
C GLU A 614 21.01 -21.07 -11.67
N LYS A 615 21.01 -22.20 -10.96
CA LYS A 615 22.22 -23.02 -10.76
C LYS A 615 22.83 -23.50 -12.09
N GLY A 616 24.15 -23.43 -12.18
CA GLY A 616 24.91 -23.86 -13.35
C GLY A 616 24.91 -22.86 -14.51
N LYS A 617 24.31 -21.65 -14.31
CA LYS A 617 24.40 -20.54 -15.28
C LYS A 617 25.37 -19.48 -14.77
N THR A 618 26.08 -18.87 -15.73
CA THR A 618 26.90 -17.67 -15.48
C THR A 618 26.12 -16.44 -15.97
N TYR A 619 26.09 -15.42 -15.17
CA TYR A 619 25.44 -14.13 -15.46
C TYR A 619 26.48 -13.01 -15.50
N LYS A 620 26.24 -12.05 -16.36
CA LYS A 620 26.96 -10.77 -16.35
C LYS A 620 26.25 -9.80 -15.40
N ALA A 621 26.86 -9.49 -14.28
CA ALA A 621 26.39 -8.46 -13.35
C ALA A 621 26.91 -7.09 -13.78
N ILE A 622 26.04 -6.10 -13.87
CA ILE A 622 26.35 -4.68 -14.01
C ILE A 622 25.99 -4.01 -12.68
N ILE A 623 27.00 -3.51 -11.98
CA ILE A 623 26.87 -3.00 -10.63
C ILE A 623 26.96 -1.47 -10.66
N TYR A 624 25.92 -0.82 -10.23
CA TYR A 624 25.85 0.62 -9.99
C TYR A 624 25.98 0.83 -8.48
N ALA A 625 27.07 1.36 -8.01
CA ALA A 625 27.36 1.47 -6.60
C ALA A 625 27.87 2.86 -6.24
N ASP A 626 27.81 3.21 -4.98
CA ASP A 626 28.46 4.37 -4.42
C ASP A 626 29.97 4.31 -4.69
N GLY A 627 30.58 5.44 -5.03
CA GLY A 627 32.01 5.58 -5.15
C GLY A 627 32.73 5.46 -3.81
N GLU A 628 34.04 5.40 -3.83
CA GLU A 628 34.85 5.19 -2.60
C GLU A 628 34.62 6.29 -1.55
N LYS A 629 34.40 7.53 -2.02
CA LYS A 629 34.21 8.73 -1.18
C LYS A 629 32.75 9.21 -1.20
N ALA A 630 31.81 8.39 -1.70
CA ALA A 630 30.42 8.75 -1.70
C ALA A 630 29.89 8.88 -0.26
N ASP A 631 29.11 9.92 -0.04
CA ASP A 631 28.46 10.22 1.22
C ASP A 631 27.18 11.01 0.94
N TRP A 632 26.05 10.54 1.44
CA TRP A 632 24.75 11.12 1.11
C TRP A 632 24.63 12.61 1.44
N LYS A 633 25.43 13.12 2.40
CA LYS A 633 25.39 14.49 2.87
C LYS A 633 26.39 15.40 2.15
N THR A 634 27.63 14.94 1.99
CA THR A 634 28.74 15.76 1.53
C THR A 634 29.23 15.46 0.11
N ASN A 635 29.00 14.21 -0.39
CA ASN A 635 29.43 13.80 -1.73
C ASN A 635 28.44 12.78 -2.36
N PRO A 636 27.15 13.15 -2.56
CA PRO A 636 26.10 12.21 -2.92
C PRO A 636 26.10 11.76 -4.39
N THR A 637 26.83 12.48 -5.25
CA THR A 637 26.82 12.22 -6.71
C THR A 637 27.97 11.32 -7.16
N GLU A 638 28.89 10.95 -6.25
CA GLU A 638 29.98 10.04 -6.58
C GLU A 638 29.45 8.61 -6.69
N TYR A 639 29.66 7.99 -7.83
CA TYR A 639 29.23 6.62 -8.11
C TYR A 639 30.24 5.91 -9.00
N GLN A 640 30.12 4.59 -9.08
CA GLN A 640 30.91 3.74 -9.99
C GLN A 640 29.98 2.75 -10.71
N ILE A 641 30.39 2.37 -11.92
CA ILE A 641 29.74 1.30 -12.68
C ILE A 641 30.81 0.25 -12.97
N THR A 642 30.59 -0.98 -12.49
CA THR A 642 31.49 -2.11 -12.71
C THR A 642 30.75 -3.27 -13.33
N GLU A 643 31.48 -4.16 -14.00
CA GLU A 643 30.92 -5.39 -14.61
C GLU A 643 31.74 -6.59 -14.16
N GLN A 644 31.06 -7.68 -13.83
CA GLN A 644 31.72 -8.96 -13.48
C GLN A 644 30.81 -10.14 -13.83
N GLU A 645 31.41 -11.32 -13.96
CA GLU A 645 30.67 -12.56 -14.04
C GLU A 645 30.31 -13.07 -12.65
N VAL A 646 29.10 -13.62 -12.50
CA VAL A 646 28.59 -14.18 -11.25
C VAL A 646 27.79 -15.45 -11.50
N THR A 647 27.68 -16.29 -10.48
CA THR A 647 26.92 -17.54 -10.47
C THR A 647 26.05 -17.62 -9.20
N ALA A 648 25.18 -18.63 -9.12
CA ALA A 648 24.36 -18.89 -7.93
C ALA A 648 25.18 -19.26 -6.67
N ASP A 649 26.44 -19.65 -6.83
CA ASP A 649 27.33 -20.05 -5.72
C ASP A 649 28.13 -18.85 -5.13
N ASP A 650 28.00 -17.67 -5.75
CA ASP A 650 28.72 -16.49 -5.32
C ASP A 650 27.99 -15.74 -4.19
N THR A 651 28.79 -14.98 -3.44
CA THR A 651 28.29 -13.99 -2.46
C THR A 651 28.89 -12.63 -2.80
N LEU A 652 28.04 -11.62 -2.97
CA LEU A 652 28.46 -10.25 -3.17
C LEU A 652 28.52 -9.51 -1.82
N ASN A 653 29.66 -8.87 -1.54
CA ASN A 653 29.78 -7.92 -0.43
C ASN A 653 29.36 -6.53 -0.93
N ILE A 654 28.10 -6.18 -0.71
CA ILE A 654 27.51 -4.92 -1.16
C ILE A 654 27.87 -3.85 -0.14
N ARG A 655 28.60 -2.84 -0.58
CA ARG A 655 28.86 -1.62 0.20
C ARG A 655 27.72 -0.63 -0.04
N MET A 656 27.11 -0.19 1.04
CA MET A 656 26.01 0.76 1.05
C MET A 656 26.34 1.96 1.92
#